data_6f74c0c1114fbd19f4aed6e71f0cf3ef
#
_entry.id   6f74c0c1114fbd19f4aed6e71f0cf3ef
#
_cell.length_a   1.000
_cell.length_b   1.000
_cell.length_c   1.000
_cell.angle_alpha   90.00
_cell.angle_beta   90.00
_cell.angle_gamma   90.00
#
_symmetry.space_group_name_H-M   'P 1'
#
loop_
_entity.id
_entity.type
_entity.pdbx_description
1 polymer ?
#
loop_
_entity_poly.entity_id
_entity_poly.type
_entity_poly.pdbx_seq_one_letter_code
_entity_poly.pdbx_strand_id
1 'polypeptide(L)'
;MLHSSRRWAPLVVAVTTLAGVVVPTTTFARAAEARVVVAGSSALPAHASVVAASVTTNFDVALALRDPVGLQRFLSAVTTPSSPLYRHFLTPSTFAQRFGATPATIAAVRDYLTSFGVRVRLVTSSHTLMELRGRTPDIARAFATPVETVRLANGQERAQFARVATLPASIARDVTAVAGLSSVLSPQSHLVASHAAHAVALPTTCAAAAPSTTNAPNASGAYSVQQQAQLYGLSSAWAQGKTGVGQTIAVYELGAYDPTDTTNYFACYGIKPTLTTIAVDGGPTGGFSNEATMDIEEAAALAPGAALSIYAAPNTSSAPVDLYARIASDNTASIVSTSWGDCEIDPTGAVAAEKVIFEQMAAQGQTVIAASGDNGSSDCTGVVSNAPAVDDPASQPFVTGVGGLSVTSTNPLTQAVWNDGNGHGGGGGVSQVWSRPSWQSAPGIAATQTMRTVPDLSVMGDPATGFMFNFTGGTNASQQSWSSIGGTSIGAPLVSALVAVAANVCNTNRLGFLNPTFYRLARAGQGFVDVTVGNNDTFGTGVYAAGVGYDLASGLGSPNASLVNQLCPTTANAARSYLVSSTPKAYVSQPVHLALALRDPSGAPLVNTTVTVLAHASTGQVLVDADSASTQGPGNAQYDVVTDAQGNAAFTVSNSVAGPLVVTLKVNGVQIAATTVMVRVIPLSQQVPLTPVITSAVARSQSIVVTVRAHRANTPFVVALQVSVDGGRTWHSYPARDTRLVIGHLKGRTAYVVHLRAKNGVGTSPSARSARLITLR
;
A
#
# COMPACT_ATOMS: atom_id res chain seq x y z
N MET A 1 -56.32 -69.75 -43.12
CA MET A 1 -56.59 -71.18 -42.67
C MET A 1 -56.62 -71.12 -41.16
N LEU A 2 -57.88 -71.23 -40.66
CA LEU A 2 -58.38 -72.34 -39.81
C LEU A 2 -57.63 -72.38 -38.45
N HIS A 3 -58.24 -72.39 -37.33
CA HIS A 3 -59.50 -72.62 -36.69
C HIS A 3 -59.32 -72.26 -35.18
N SER A 4 -60.14 -71.48 -34.61
CA SER A 4 -61.29 -71.72 -33.69
C SER A 4 -61.00 -72.64 -32.51
N SER A 5 -61.25 -72.15 -31.27
CA SER A 5 -62.36 -72.69 -30.46
C SER A 5 -62.52 -71.93 -29.12
N ARG A 6 -63.74 -71.59 -28.90
CA ARG A 6 -64.32 -71.01 -27.67
C ARG A 6 -64.32 -72.06 -26.52
N ARG A 7 -64.21 -71.60 -25.29
CA ARG A 7 -65.03 -72.10 -24.19
C ARG A 7 -65.21 -71.02 -23.07
N TRP A 8 -66.45 -71.03 -22.58
CA TRP A 8 -67.01 -70.09 -21.62
C TRP A 8 -66.84 -70.52 -20.14
N ALA A 9 -66.83 -69.46 -19.28
CA ALA A 9 -67.44 -69.26 -17.94
C ALA A 9 -66.63 -69.77 -16.70
N PRO A 10 -66.91 -69.25 -15.47
CA PRO A 10 -67.85 -68.23 -15.04
C PRO A 10 -67.23 -67.04 -14.23
N LEU A 11 -68.12 -66.07 -14.04
CA LEU A 11 -67.93 -64.85 -13.23
C LEU A 11 -67.78 -65.19 -11.72
N VAL A 12 -66.67 -64.72 -11.09
CA VAL A 12 -66.53 -64.59 -9.64
C VAL A 12 -66.31 -63.12 -9.33
N VAL A 13 -67.31 -62.52 -8.65
CA VAL A 13 -67.18 -61.13 -8.15
C VAL A 13 -66.35 -61.21 -6.87
N ALA A 14 -65.10 -60.63 -6.95
CA ALA A 14 -64.30 -60.39 -5.79
C ALA A 14 -64.36 -58.89 -5.45
N VAL A 15 -64.91 -58.56 -4.31
CA VAL A 15 -64.92 -57.25 -3.70
C VAL A 15 -63.52 -56.99 -3.18
N THR A 16 -62.75 -56.16 -3.88
CA THR A 16 -61.45 -55.66 -3.40
C THR A 16 -61.65 -54.36 -2.64
N THR A 17 -61.45 -54.41 -1.33
CA THR A 17 -61.29 -53.25 -0.46
C THR A 17 -60.02 -52.52 -0.88
N LEU A 18 -60.16 -51.28 -1.37
CA LEU A 18 -59.00 -50.36 -1.55
C LEU A 18 -58.43 -49.99 -0.16
N ALA A 19 -57.35 -50.60 0.22
CA ALA A 19 -56.49 -50.06 1.28
C ALA A 19 -55.71 -48.85 0.71
N GLY A 20 -56.12 -47.65 1.13
CA GLY A 20 -55.40 -46.42 0.81
C GLY A 20 -54.00 -46.45 1.40
N VAL A 21 -53.03 -46.57 0.57
CA VAL A 21 -51.59 -46.30 0.94
C VAL A 21 -51.51 -44.83 1.18
N VAL A 22 -51.53 -44.40 2.44
CA VAL A 22 -51.10 -43.08 2.87
C VAL A 22 -49.57 -43.08 2.75
N VAL A 23 -49.02 -42.51 1.66
CA VAL A 23 -47.61 -42.17 1.55
C VAL A 23 -47.41 -41.01 2.52
N PRO A 24 -46.58 -41.15 3.58
CA PRO A 24 -46.26 -40.01 4.40
C PRO A 24 -45.41 -39.07 3.53
N THR A 25 -45.93 -37.93 3.16
CA THR A 25 -45.15 -36.80 2.69
C THR A 25 -44.26 -36.35 3.85
N THR A 26 -43.09 -36.95 3.97
CA THR A 26 -42.02 -36.40 4.80
C THR A 26 -41.62 -35.08 4.18
N THR A 27 -42.23 -34.02 4.61
CA THR A 27 -41.66 -32.68 4.49
C THR A 27 -40.34 -32.72 5.26
N PHE A 28 -39.25 -32.91 4.54
CA PHE A 28 -37.93 -32.62 5.10
C PHE A 28 -37.97 -31.17 5.50
N ALA A 29 -38.20 -30.88 6.76
CA ALA A 29 -37.91 -29.58 7.32
C ALA A 29 -36.41 -29.32 7.02
N ARG A 30 -36.14 -28.43 6.06
CA ARG A 30 -34.80 -27.99 5.76
C ARG A 30 -34.25 -27.48 7.09
N ALA A 31 -33.23 -28.16 7.64
CA ALA A 31 -32.61 -27.72 8.87
C ALA A 31 -32.26 -26.23 8.68
N ALA A 32 -32.70 -25.42 9.63
CA ALA A 32 -32.41 -23.97 9.56
C ALA A 32 -30.88 -23.80 9.43
N GLU A 33 -30.47 -23.10 8.40
CA GLU A 33 -29.06 -22.87 8.16
C GLU A 33 -28.42 -22.15 9.37
N ALA A 34 -27.22 -22.58 9.78
CA ALA A 34 -26.48 -21.96 10.87
C ALA A 34 -26.26 -20.45 10.59
N ARG A 35 -26.49 -19.62 11.59
CA ARG A 35 -26.25 -18.18 11.47
C ARG A 35 -24.90 -17.83 12.11
N VAL A 36 -24.19 -16.91 11.48
CA VAL A 36 -22.85 -16.44 11.86
C VAL A 36 -22.95 -14.96 12.25
N VAL A 37 -22.23 -14.58 13.28
CA VAL A 37 -22.12 -13.17 13.72
C VAL A 37 -21.52 -12.33 12.61
N VAL A 38 -22.13 -11.18 12.35
CA VAL A 38 -21.59 -10.17 11.43
C VAL A 38 -20.47 -9.41 12.12
N ALA A 39 -19.31 -9.36 11.50
CA ALA A 39 -18.18 -8.61 12.02
C ALA A 39 -18.53 -7.12 12.17
N GLY A 40 -18.06 -6.50 13.26
CA GLY A 40 -18.34 -5.10 13.60
C GLY A 40 -19.77 -4.84 14.10
N SER A 41 -20.64 -5.86 14.23
CA SER A 41 -21.94 -5.65 14.84
C SER A 41 -21.84 -5.72 16.37
N SER A 42 -22.42 -4.73 17.06
CA SER A 42 -22.49 -4.67 18.51
C SER A 42 -23.92 -4.57 19.01
N ALA A 43 -24.13 -4.87 20.27
CA ALA A 43 -25.38 -4.59 20.95
C ALA A 43 -25.41 -3.11 21.39
N LEU A 44 -26.63 -2.55 21.45
CA LEU A 44 -26.82 -1.23 22.05
C LEU A 44 -26.29 -1.16 23.49
N PRO A 45 -25.65 -0.05 23.89
CA PRO A 45 -25.33 0.19 25.28
C PRO A 45 -26.59 0.19 26.15
N ALA A 46 -26.48 -0.27 27.40
CA ALA A 46 -27.60 -0.41 28.32
C ALA A 46 -28.35 0.90 28.64
N HIS A 47 -27.73 2.03 28.36
CA HIS A 47 -28.27 3.37 28.66
C HIS A 47 -28.69 4.16 27.41
N ALA A 48 -28.78 3.51 26.23
CA ALA A 48 -29.20 4.17 25.00
C ALA A 48 -30.67 4.63 25.10
N SER A 49 -30.93 5.88 24.74
CA SER A 49 -32.30 6.43 24.65
C SER A 49 -33.00 5.94 23.39
N VAL A 50 -33.78 4.86 23.51
CA VAL A 50 -34.55 4.29 22.39
C VAL A 50 -35.76 5.15 22.08
N VAL A 51 -35.92 5.53 20.81
CA VAL A 51 -37.12 6.21 20.29
C VAL A 51 -37.98 5.18 19.52
N ALA A 52 -39.22 5.00 19.93
CA ALA A 52 -40.10 4.03 19.32
C ALA A 52 -40.63 4.48 17.96
N ALA A 53 -39.82 4.38 16.90
CA ALA A 53 -40.27 4.66 15.54
C ALA A 53 -39.64 3.69 14.52
N SER A 54 -40.47 3.14 13.63
CA SER A 54 -39.96 2.47 12.42
C SER A 54 -39.49 3.54 11.44
N VAL A 55 -38.21 3.62 11.22
CA VAL A 55 -37.58 4.55 10.27
C VAL A 55 -37.08 3.83 9.04
N THR A 56 -36.86 4.57 7.98
CA THR A 56 -36.09 4.13 6.81
C THR A 56 -34.70 4.69 6.91
N THR A 57 -33.70 3.83 6.90
CA THR A 57 -32.30 4.23 7.04
C THR A 57 -31.44 3.71 5.90
N ASN A 58 -30.32 4.37 5.67
CA ASN A 58 -29.24 3.89 4.82
C ASN A 58 -28.24 3.10 5.68
N PHE A 59 -27.59 2.13 5.08
CA PHE A 59 -26.52 1.35 5.67
C PHE A 59 -25.73 0.65 4.57
N ASP A 60 -24.54 0.15 4.87
CA ASP A 60 -23.66 -0.46 3.91
C ASP A 60 -23.29 -1.88 4.27
N VAL A 61 -22.99 -2.66 3.24
CA VAL A 61 -22.40 -3.98 3.35
C VAL A 61 -21.07 -3.97 2.60
N ALA A 62 -19.98 -4.11 3.33
CA ALA A 62 -18.68 -4.40 2.75
C ALA A 62 -18.62 -5.85 2.28
N LEU A 63 -18.30 -6.02 0.99
CA LEU A 63 -18.31 -7.32 0.33
C LEU A 63 -16.98 -8.04 0.49
N ALA A 64 -17.02 -9.36 0.63
CA ALA A 64 -15.81 -10.17 0.69
C ALA A 64 -15.05 -10.11 -0.64
N LEU A 65 -13.77 -9.77 -0.55
CA LEU A 65 -12.88 -9.74 -1.71
C LEU A 65 -12.60 -11.15 -2.23
N ARG A 66 -12.46 -11.31 -3.56
CA ARG A 66 -12.20 -12.62 -4.18
C ARG A 66 -10.80 -13.17 -3.89
N ASP A 67 -9.81 -12.30 -3.71
CA ASP A 67 -8.41 -12.68 -3.44
C ASP A 67 -7.74 -11.67 -2.48
N PRO A 68 -8.08 -11.71 -1.18
CA PRO A 68 -7.49 -10.80 -0.20
C PRO A 68 -5.98 -11.04 0.00
N VAL A 69 -5.52 -12.29 -0.12
CA VAL A 69 -4.09 -12.63 0.00
C VAL A 69 -3.28 -12.08 -1.19
N GLY A 70 -3.84 -12.19 -2.40
CA GLY A 70 -3.25 -11.61 -3.60
C GLY A 70 -3.21 -10.09 -3.54
N LEU A 71 -4.24 -9.45 -2.94
CA LEU A 71 -4.24 -8.00 -2.71
C LEU A 71 -3.10 -7.57 -1.79
N GLN A 72 -2.88 -8.25 -0.66
CA GLN A 72 -1.76 -7.93 0.26
C GLN A 72 -0.40 -8.06 -0.42
N ARG A 73 -0.22 -9.12 -1.24
CA ARG A 73 1.01 -9.27 -2.05
C ARG A 73 1.18 -8.14 -3.06
N PHE A 74 0.09 -7.73 -3.71
CA PHE A 74 0.10 -6.61 -4.65
C PHE A 74 0.44 -5.29 -3.95
N LEU A 75 -0.20 -4.99 -2.81
CA LEU A 75 0.06 -3.78 -2.01
C LEU A 75 1.52 -3.70 -1.55
N SER A 76 2.07 -4.82 -1.08
CA SER A 76 3.50 -4.90 -0.77
C SER A 76 4.38 -4.63 -2.01
N ALA A 77 4.02 -5.21 -3.16
CA ALA A 77 4.81 -5.06 -4.38
C ALA A 77 4.80 -3.62 -4.93
N VAL A 78 3.64 -2.92 -4.93
CA VAL A 78 3.55 -1.54 -5.46
C VAL A 78 4.21 -0.50 -4.55
N THR A 79 4.49 -0.84 -3.29
CA THR A 79 5.15 0.04 -2.32
C THR A 79 6.63 -0.28 -2.12
N THR A 80 7.13 -1.40 -2.64
CA THR A 80 8.53 -1.82 -2.51
C THR A 80 9.36 -1.33 -3.69
N PRO A 81 10.37 -0.44 -3.50
CA PRO A 81 11.16 0.13 -4.59
C PRO A 81 11.86 -0.88 -5.50
N SER A 82 12.25 -2.06 -4.96
CA SER A 82 12.89 -3.13 -5.73
C SER A 82 11.90 -4.01 -6.51
N SER A 83 10.60 -3.81 -6.36
CA SER A 83 9.60 -4.59 -7.06
C SER A 83 9.41 -4.11 -8.50
N PRO A 84 9.27 -5.01 -9.50
CA PRO A 84 8.90 -4.62 -10.86
C PRO A 84 7.50 -3.99 -10.95
N LEU A 85 6.67 -4.15 -9.90
CA LEU A 85 5.37 -3.50 -9.80
C LEU A 85 5.41 -2.18 -9.00
N TYR A 86 6.59 -1.69 -8.61
CA TYR A 86 6.70 -0.45 -7.86
C TYR A 86 5.99 0.71 -8.54
N ARG A 87 4.99 1.29 -7.86
CA ARG A 87 4.13 2.37 -8.37
C ARG A 87 3.34 2.04 -9.66
N HIS A 88 3.14 0.77 -9.97
CA HIS A 88 2.19 0.34 -11.00
C HIS A 88 0.79 0.18 -10.40
N PHE A 89 0.07 1.29 -10.30
CA PHE A 89 -1.23 1.36 -9.65
C PHE A 89 -2.38 0.86 -10.54
N LEU A 90 -3.46 0.45 -9.91
CA LEU A 90 -4.66 -0.03 -10.58
C LEU A 90 -5.68 1.08 -10.82
N THR A 91 -6.54 0.87 -11.80
CA THR A 91 -7.80 1.63 -11.90
C THR A 91 -8.89 0.93 -11.06
N PRO A 92 -10.01 1.62 -10.71
CA PRO A 92 -11.12 0.99 -9.99
C PRO A 92 -11.64 -0.25 -10.69
N SER A 93 -11.78 -0.22 -12.02
CA SER A 93 -12.23 -1.38 -12.81
C SER A 93 -11.24 -2.55 -12.80
N THR A 94 -9.95 -2.27 -12.87
CA THR A 94 -8.91 -3.31 -12.77
C THR A 94 -8.86 -3.87 -11.34
N PHE A 95 -9.07 -3.04 -10.31
CA PHE A 95 -9.21 -3.51 -8.94
C PHE A 95 -10.40 -4.46 -8.80
N ALA A 96 -11.58 -4.06 -9.32
CA ALA A 96 -12.79 -4.89 -9.31
C ALA A 96 -12.56 -6.26 -9.95
N GLN A 97 -11.89 -6.28 -11.11
CA GLN A 97 -11.59 -7.53 -11.84
C GLN A 97 -10.65 -8.45 -11.07
N ARG A 98 -9.64 -7.90 -10.40
CA ARG A 98 -8.60 -8.69 -9.72
C ARG A 98 -8.98 -9.08 -8.30
N PHE A 99 -9.55 -8.16 -7.54
CA PHE A 99 -9.73 -8.28 -6.10
C PHE A 99 -11.16 -8.06 -5.62
N GLY A 100 -11.97 -7.25 -6.29
CA GLY A 100 -13.34 -6.97 -5.92
C GLY A 100 -14.22 -8.22 -5.83
N ALA A 101 -15.33 -8.14 -5.13
CA ALA A 101 -16.29 -9.23 -4.99
C ALA A 101 -16.72 -9.80 -6.34
N THR A 102 -16.95 -11.10 -6.40
CA THR A 102 -17.41 -11.74 -7.63
C THR A 102 -18.87 -11.36 -7.94
N PRO A 103 -19.31 -11.42 -9.21
CA PRO A 103 -20.73 -11.25 -9.54
C PRO A 103 -21.66 -12.21 -8.77
N ALA A 104 -21.18 -13.42 -8.47
CA ALA A 104 -21.94 -14.39 -7.67
C ALA A 104 -22.08 -13.95 -6.21
N THR A 105 -21.01 -13.45 -5.58
CA THR A 105 -21.03 -12.85 -4.25
C THR A 105 -22.00 -11.68 -4.18
N ILE A 106 -21.89 -10.73 -5.13
CA ILE A 106 -22.78 -9.57 -5.22
C ILE A 106 -24.25 -10.01 -5.36
N ALA A 107 -24.53 -10.98 -6.23
CA ALA A 107 -25.87 -11.48 -6.44
C ALA A 107 -26.41 -12.17 -5.19
N ALA A 108 -25.63 -13.02 -4.52
CA ALA A 108 -26.05 -13.73 -3.32
C ALA A 108 -26.45 -12.77 -2.19
N VAL A 109 -25.60 -11.75 -1.90
CA VAL A 109 -25.88 -10.75 -0.86
C VAL A 109 -27.07 -9.89 -1.23
N ARG A 110 -27.13 -9.38 -2.48
CA ARG A 110 -28.25 -8.59 -2.98
C ARG A 110 -29.57 -9.35 -2.88
N ASP A 111 -29.63 -10.56 -3.45
CA ASP A 111 -30.87 -11.33 -3.54
C ASP A 111 -31.37 -11.73 -2.14
N TYR A 112 -30.46 -12.04 -1.21
CA TYR A 112 -30.79 -12.27 0.18
C TYR A 112 -31.43 -11.03 0.81
N LEU A 113 -30.78 -9.86 0.77
CA LEU A 113 -31.26 -8.65 1.41
C LEU A 113 -32.56 -8.13 0.78
N THR A 114 -32.68 -8.19 -0.55
CA THR A 114 -33.89 -7.75 -1.26
C THR A 114 -35.08 -8.64 -0.97
N SER A 115 -34.89 -9.93 -0.63
CA SER A 115 -35.94 -10.83 -0.23
C SER A 115 -36.66 -10.40 1.07
N PHE A 116 -36.03 -9.55 1.88
CA PHE A 116 -36.61 -8.95 3.09
C PHE A 116 -37.19 -7.54 2.85
N GLY A 117 -37.08 -7.00 1.63
CA GLY A 117 -37.58 -5.66 1.30
C GLY A 117 -36.51 -4.54 1.39
N VAL A 118 -35.24 -4.90 1.66
CA VAL A 118 -34.13 -3.96 1.59
C VAL A 118 -33.81 -3.63 0.12
N ARG A 119 -33.50 -2.39 -0.19
CA ARG A 119 -33.19 -1.93 -1.55
C ARG A 119 -31.72 -1.62 -1.70
N VAL A 120 -31.10 -2.09 -2.78
CA VAL A 120 -29.75 -1.69 -3.17
C VAL A 120 -29.84 -0.33 -3.84
N ARG A 121 -29.05 0.63 -3.36
CA ARG A 121 -28.87 1.97 -3.93
C ARG A 121 -27.74 1.96 -4.97
N LEU A 122 -26.61 1.39 -4.60
CA LEU A 122 -25.40 1.33 -5.42
C LEU A 122 -24.58 0.09 -5.06
N VAL A 123 -23.83 -0.43 -6.02
CA VAL A 123 -22.66 -1.27 -5.80
C VAL A 123 -21.49 -0.50 -6.37
N THR A 124 -20.45 -0.26 -5.57
CA THR A 124 -19.27 0.52 -6.00
C THR A 124 -18.61 -0.07 -7.24
N SER A 125 -17.99 0.76 -8.06
CA SER A 125 -17.31 0.34 -9.30
C SER A 125 -16.15 -0.63 -9.05
N SER A 126 -15.61 -0.65 -7.84
CA SER A 126 -14.58 -1.58 -7.35
C SER A 126 -15.13 -2.90 -6.83
N HIS A 127 -16.45 -3.02 -6.66
CA HIS A 127 -17.13 -4.18 -6.05
C HIS A 127 -16.68 -4.44 -4.60
N THR A 128 -16.42 -3.38 -3.83
CA THR A 128 -16.01 -3.47 -2.42
C THR A 128 -17.14 -3.21 -1.45
N LEU A 129 -18.11 -2.38 -1.86
CA LEU A 129 -19.21 -1.92 -1.01
C LEU A 129 -20.55 -2.01 -1.75
N MET A 130 -21.60 -2.32 -1.01
CA MET A 130 -23.00 -2.25 -1.45
C MET A 130 -23.76 -1.29 -0.54
N GLU A 131 -24.18 -0.14 -1.09
CA GLU A 131 -25.00 0.85 -0.41
C GLU A 131 -26.46 0.42 -0.44
N LEU A 132 -27.13 0.48 0.68
CA LEU A 132 -28.43 -0.11 0.91
C LEU A 132 -29.38 0.88 1.62
N ARG A 133 -30.67 0.68 1.41
CA ARG A 133 -31.74 1.39 2.12
C ARG A 133 -32.84 0.45 2.51
N GLY A 134 -33.27 0.50 3.77
CA GLY A 134 -34.32 -0.37 4.27
C GLY A 134 -35.08 0.24 5.43
N ARG A 135 -36.30 -0.30 5.68
CA ARG A 135 -37.02 0.01 6.91
C ARG A 135 -36.44 -0.82 8.04
N THR A 136 -36.35 -0.26 9.24
CA THR A 136 -35.79 -0.95 10.41
C THR A 136 -36.39 -2.34 10.67
N PRO A 137 -37.74 -2.60 10.50
CA PRO A 137 -38.29 -3.96 10.65
C PRO A 137 -37.83 -4.94 9.56
N ASP A 138 -37.55 -4.46 8.34
CA ASP A 138 -37.09 -5.28 7.23
C ASP A 138 -35.64 -5.70 7.44
N ILE A 139 -34.80 -4.74 7.85
CA ILE A 139 -33.42 -4.97 8.24
C ILE A 139 -33.33 -5.92 9.42
N ALA A 140 -34.20 -5.74 10.45
CA ALA A 140 -34.24 -6.61 11.62
C ALA A 140 -34.50 -8.08 11.25
N ARG A 141 -35.37 -8.34 10.28
CA ARG A 141 -35.62 -9.72 9.79
C ARG A 141 -34.41 -10.28 9.04
N ALA A 142 -33.77 -9.49 8.21
CA ALA A 142 -32.58 -9.92 7.47
C ALA A 142 -31.42 -10.31 8.40
N PHE A 143 -31.16 -9.49 9.42
CA PHE A 143 -30.04 -9.66 10.33
C PHE A 143 -30.39 -10.43 11.63
N ALA A 144 -31.65 -10.90 11.77
CA ALA A 144 -32.16 -11.66 12.93
C ALA A 144 -31.93 -10.98 14.28
N THR A 145 -31.96 -9.65 14.31
CA THR A 145 -31.88 -8.84 15.53
C THR A 145 -32.76 -7.59 15.37
N PRO A 146 -33.45 -7.12 16.43
CA PRO A 146 -34.16 -5.84 16.34
C PRO A 146 -33.24 -4.71 15.92
N VAL A 147 -33.76 -3.77 15.14
CA VAL A 147 -33.11 -2.51 14.81
C VAL A 147 -33.92 -1.40 15.47
N GLU A 148 -33.32 -0.71 16.37
CA GLU A 148 -33.92 0.36 17.15
C GLU A 148 -33.41 1.72 16.72
N THR A 149 -34.24 2.75 16.85
CA THR A 149 -33.82 4.14 16.66
C THR A 149 -33.39 4.70 18.00
N VAL A 150 -32.14 5.14 18.09
CA VAL A 150 -31.59 5.77 19.28
C VAL A 150 -31.38 7.26 19.06
N ARG A 151 -31.58 8.05 20.12
CA ARG A 151 -31.24 9.48 20.11
C ARG A 151 -29.89 9.68 20.76
N LEU A 152 -28.95 10.28 20.00
CA LEU A 152 -27.62 10.62 20.45
C LEU A 152 -27.64 11.88 21.34
N ALA A 153 -26.53 12.14 22.05
CA ALA A 153 -26.40 13.31 22.92
C ALA A 153 -26.54 14.65 22.16
N ASN A 154 -26.16 14.70 20.90
CA ASN A 154 -26.32 15.86 20.00
C ASN A 154 -27.75 16.00 19.43
N GLY A 155 -28.71 15.14 19.85
CA GLY A 155 -30.12 15.16 19.42
C GLY A 155 -30.38 14.43 18.10
N GLN A 156 -29.39 13.96 17.38
CA GLN A 156 -29.59 13.16 16.16
C GLN A 156 -30.19 11.79 16.48
N GLU A 157 -30.96 11.25 15.54
CA GLU A 157 -31.54 9.93 15.66
C GLU A 157 -30.85 8.97 14.68
N ARG A 158 -30.50 7.78 15.16
CA ARG A 158 -29.84 6.75 14.37
C ARG A 158 -30.47 5.38 14.58
N ALA A 159 -30.55 4.62 13.48
CA ALA A 159 -30.97 3.22 13.53
C ALA A 159 -29.78 2.34 13.91
N GLN A 160 -29.98 1.44 14.88
CA GLN A 160 -28.91 0.57 15.39
C GLN A 160 -29.42 -0.84 15.70
N PHE A 161 -28.52 -1.81 15.58
CA PHE A 161 -28.81 -3.17 16.05
C PHE A 161 -28.97 -3.19 17.58
N ALA A 162 -30.10 -3.72 18.05
CA ALA A 162 -30.34 -3.87 19.48
C ALA A 162 -29.46 -4.95 20.13
N ARG A 163 -29.03 -5.92 19.33
CA ARG A 163 -28.15 -7.03 19.72
C ARG A 163 -27.20 -7.32 18.57
N VAL A 164 -26.17 -8.13 18.84
CA VAL A 164 -25.23 -8.61 17.81
C VAL A 164 -26.00 -9.21 16.63
N ALA A 165 -25.74 -8.73 15.44
CA ALA A 165 -26.40 -9.12 14.21
C ALA A 165 -25.83 -10.44 13.66
N THR A 166 -26.65 -11.22 12.98
CA THR A 166 -26.23 -12.48 12.38
C THR A 166 -26.77 -12.61 10.96
N LEU A 167 -26.03 -13.34 10.11
CA LEU A 167 -26.43 -13.73 8.76
C LEU A 167 -26.38 -15.26 8.61
N PRO A 168 -27.14 -15.87 7.69
CA PRO A 168 -26.93 -17.25 7.30
C PRO A 168 -25.47 -17.48 6.89
N ALA A 169 -24.89 -18.62 7.23
CA ALA A 169 -23.49 -18.92 6.95
C ALA A 169 -23.12 -18.79 5.45
N SER A 170 -24.07 -19.14 4.57
CA SER A 170 -23.96 -18.99 3.11
C SER A 170 -23.80 -17.53 2.66
N ILE A 171 -24.36 -16.58 3.40
CA ILE A 171 -24.27 -15.14 3.11
C ILE A 171 -23.15 -14.49 3.90
N ALA A 172 -22.96 -14.88 5.17
CA ALA A 172 -21.95 -14.31 6.05
C ALA A 172 -20.52 -14.40 5.47
N ARG A 173 -20.18 -15.47 4.74
CA ARG A 173 -18.89 -15.63 4.06
C ARG A 173 -18.65 -14.61 2.95
N ASP A 174 -19.72 -14.03 2.40
CA ASP A 174 -19.71 -13.05 1.31
C ASP A 174 -19.74 -11.60 1.82
N VAL A 175 -19.80 -11.40 3.15
CA VAL A 175 -19.90 -10.12 3.85
C VAL A 175 -18.70 -9.94 4.79
N THR A 176 -17.97 -8.86 4.63
CA THR A 176 -16.83 -8.50 5.51
C THR A 176 -17.31 -7.71 6.72
N ALA A 177 -18.22 -6.75 6.52
CA ALA A 177 -18.76 -5.89 7.58
C ALA A 177 -20.10 -5.28 7.18
N VAL A 178 -20.82 -4.74 8.17
CA VAL A 178 -22.02 -3.92 7.98
C VAL A 178 -21.79 -2.58 8.69
N ALA A 179 -21.82 -1.48 7.95
CA ALA A 179 -21.64 -0.13 8.46
C ALA A 179 -23.00 0.61 8.57
N GLY A 180 -23.06 1.60 9.45
CA GLY A 180 -24.22 2.48 9.61
C GLY A 180 -25.34 1.97 10.54
N LEU A 181 -25.15 0.80 11.17
CA LEU A 181 -26.14 0.19 12.08
C LEU A 181 -25.56 -0.22 13.44
N SER A 182 -24.38 0.20 13.81
CA SER A 182 -23.70 -0.28 15.02
C SER A 182 -22.93 0.79 15.81
N SER A 183 -22.96 2.06 15.39
CA SER A 183 -22.26 3.14 16.10
C SER A 183 -23.19 4.04 16.90
N VAL A 184 -22.78 4.34 18.11
CA VAL A 184 -23.35 5.42 18.93
C VAL A 184 -22.56 6.72 18.80
N LEU A 185 -21.39 6.67 18.19
CA LEU A 185 -20.54 7.83 17.91
C LEU A 185 -20.74 8.32 16.47
N SER A 186 -20.24 9.49 16.23
CA SER A 186 -20.11 10.09 14.90
C SER A 186 -18.68 10.55 14.75
N PRO A 187 -18.07 10.46 13.57
CA PRO A 187 -16.80 11.12 13.33
C PRO A 187 -16.84 12.57 13.80
N GLN A 188 -15.81 12.95 14.53
CA GLN A 188 -15.63 14.27 15.09
C GLN A 188 -14.56 15.03 14.33
N SER A 189 -14.66 16.33 14.30
CA SER A 189 -13.62 17.23 13.84
C SER A 189 -12.50 17.27 14.89
N HIS A 190 -11.26 17.22 14.44
CA HIS A 190 -10.07 17.36 15.27
C HIS A 190 -9.51 18.78 15.21
N LEU A 191 -10.40 19.77 15.39
CA LEU A 191 -10.10 21.19 15.35
C LEU A 191 -10.23 21.80 16.75
N VAL A 192 -9.17 22.40 17.25
CA VAL A 192 -9.15 23.08 18.55
C VAL A 192 -8.92 24.57 18.35
N ALA A 193 -9.86 25.37 18.83
CA ALA A 193 -9.73 26.84 18.83
C ALA A 193 -8.72 27.29 19.91
N SER A 194 -7.88 28.27 19.57
CA SER A 194 -7.02 28.90 20.57
C SER A 194 -7.83 29.54 21.70
N HIS A 195 -7.50 29.25 22.95
CA HIS A 195 -8.09 29.89 24.12
C HIS A 195 -7.76 31.39 24.18
N ALA A 196 -6.74 31.84 23.45
CA ALA A 196 -6.35 33.23 23.30
C ALA A 196 -7.03 33.91 22.09
N ALA A 197 -8.24 33.49 21.73
CA ALA A 197 -8.99 34.08 20.63
C ALA A 197 -9.19 35.59 20.84
N HIS A 198 -8.14 36.36 20.62
CA HIS A 198 -8.25 37.79 20.40
C HIS A 198 -8.74 37.93 18.94
N ALA A 199 -10.03 38.24 18.79
CA ALA A 199 -10.53 38.75 17.53
C ALA A 199 -9.66 39.96 17.15
N VAL A 200 -8.66 39.73 16.30
CA VAL A 200 -7.85 40.82 15.77
C VAL A 200 -8.73 41.53 14.77
N ALA A 201 -9.02 42.81 15.04
CA ALA A 201 -9.69 43.67 14.05
C ALA A 201 -8.95 43.53 12.74
N LEU A 202 -9.69 43.24 11.65
CA LEU A 202 -9.14 43.07 10.31
C LEU A 202 -8.20 44.22 9.99
N PRO A 203 -6.90 43.93 9.71
CA PRO A 203 -6.04 44.94 9.12
C PRO A 203 -6.60 45.31 7.72
N THR A 204 -6.54 46.54 7.37
CA THR A 204 -6.93 47.05 6.02
C THR A 204 -6.06 46.49 4.89
N THR A 205 -5.05 45.72 5.21
CA THR A 205 -4.22 44.91 4.30
C THR A 205 -4.01 43.54 4.97
N CYS A 206 -3.96 42.47 4.21
CA CYS A 206 -3.81 41.07 4.69
C CYS A 206 -2.55 40.86 5.54
N ALA A 207 -2.52 41.47 6.73
CA ALA A 207 -1.40 41.31 7.67
C ALA A 207 -1.22 39.84 8.13
N ALA A 208 -2.29 39.03 8.07
CA ALA A 208 -2.20 37.59 8.25
C ALA A 208 -1.34 36.90 7.20
N ALA A 209 -1.30 37.43 5.97
CA ALA A 209 -0.44 36.95 4.89
C ALA A 209 0.95 37.61 4.87
N ALA A 210 1.20 38.62 5.72
CA ALA A 210 2.50 39.28 5.75
C ALA A 210 3.56 38.28 6.27
N PRO A 211 4.73 38.20 5.56
CA PRO A 211 5.82 37.39 6.05
C PRO A 211 6.22 37.86 7.44
N SER A 212 6.21 36.94 8.42
CA SER A 212 6.75 37.25 9.75
C SER A 212 8.25 37.47 9.62
N THR A 213 8.75 38.53 10.22
CA THR A 213 10.20 38.80 10.35
C THR A 213 10.82 38.05 11.53
N THR A 214 10.00 37.33 12.29
CA THR A 214 10.41 36.55 13.47
C THR A 214 10.34 35.05 13.18
N ASN A 215 11.12 34.26 13.92
CA ASN A 215 11.08 32.80 13.87
C ASN A 215 10.04 32.21 14.83
N ALA A 216 9.20 33.02 15.43
CA ALA A 216 8.16 32.69 16.39
C ALA A 216 6.76 32.92 15.79
N PRO A 217 5.70 32.36 16.39
CA PRO A 217 4.32 32.71 16.02
C PRO A 217 4.06 34.22 16.14
N ASN A 218 3.08 34.70 15.43
CA ASN A 218 2.63 36.10 15.56
C ASN A 218 1.95 36.37 16.92
N ALA A 219 1.49 37.59 17.14
CA ALA A 219 0.82 37.98 18.39
C ALA A 219 -0.50 37.22 18.67
N SER A 220 -1.06 36.57 17.67
CA SER A 220 -2.26 35.71 17.80
C SER A 220 -1.91 34.24 18.04
N GLY A 221 -0.63 33.87 18.20
CA GLY A 221 -0.18 32.50 18.37
C GLY A 221 -0.09 31.69 17.07
N ALA A 222 -0.17 32.32 15.90
CA ALA A 222 -0.18 31.57 14.62
C ALA A 222 1.08 31.78 13.78
N TYR A 223 1.45 30.79 13.04
CA TYR A 223 2.44 30.88 11.97
C TYR A 223 1.79 31.28 10.66
N SER A 224 2.50 32.11 9.88
CA SER A 224 2.11 32.41 8.50
C SER A 224 2.36 31.22 7.58
N VAL A 225 1.64 31.16 6.46
CA VAL A 225 1.85 30.17 5.39
C VAL A 225 3.31 30.11 4.93
N GLN A 226 4.00 31.25 4.86
CA GLN A 226 5.40 31.32 4.45
C GLN A 226 6.35 30.68 5.49
N GLN A 227 6.08 30.85 6.78
CA GLN A 227 6.87 30.20 7.85
C GLN A 227 6.65 28.70 7.85
N GLN A 228 5.43 28.24 7.69
CA GLN A 228 5.11 26.82 7.54
C GLN A 228 5.79 26.22 6.30
N ALA A 229 5.67 26.89 5.15
CA ALA A 229 6.29 26.47 3.90
C ALA A 229 7.82 26.42 4.01
N GLN A 230 8.44 27.31 4.78
CA GLN A 230 9.89 27.28 5.05
C GLN A 230 10.26 26.11 5.95
N LEU A 231 9.54 25.90 7.04
CA LEU A 231 9.77 24.84 8.02
C LEU A 231 9.72 23.45 7.34
N TYR A 232 8.70 23.22 6.53
CA TYR A 232 8.48 21.92 5.87
C TYR A 232 9.08 21.80 4.45
N GLY A 233 9.88 22.78 4.02
CA GLY A 233 10.65 22.74 2.77
C GLY A 233 9.89 23.09 1.51
N LEU A 234 8.64 23.54 1.60
CA LEU A 234 7.81 23.92 0.46
C LEU A 234 8.33 25.19 -0.25
N SER A 235 8.88 26.15 0.50
CA SER A 235 9.41 27.41 -0.06
C SER A 235 10.49 27.19 -1.13
N SER A 236 11.35 26.20 -0.95
CA SER A 236 12.39 25.85 -1.94
C SER A 236 11.80 25.24 -3.21
N ALA A 237 10.71 24.48 -3.11
CA ALA A 237 9.97 23.94 -4.24
C ALA A 237 9.19 25.04 -4.96
N TRP A 238 8.53 25.96 -4.23
CA TRP A 238 7.81 27.10 -4.80
C TRP A 238 8.73 28.02 -5.61
N ALA A 239 9.95 28.28 -5.12
CA ALA A 239 10.95 29.07 -5.86
C ALA A 239 11.33 28.44 -7.22
N GLN A 240 11.06 27.15 -7.41
CA GLN A 240 11.24 26.41 -8.66
C GLN A 240 9.92 26.26 -9.46
N GLY A 241 8.84 26.95 -9.08
CA GLY A 241 7.53 26.83 -9.70
C GLY A 241 6.80 25.53 -9.36
N LYS A 242 7.25 24.77 -8.34
CA LYS A 242 6.67 23.49 -7.90
C LYS A 242 5.69 23.76 -6.76
N THR A 243 4.44 24.03 -7.11
CA THR A 243 3.38 24.46 -6.19
C THR A 243 2.24 23.45 -6.09
N GLY A 244 2.48 22.17 -6.48
CA GLY A 244 1.45 21.14 -6.53
C GLY A 244 0.72 21.03 -7.87
N VAL A 245 1.17 21.74 -8.91
CA VAL A 245 0.56 21.71 -10.25
C VAL A 245 0.44 20.28 -10.78
N GLY A 246 -0.74 19.94 -11.30
CA GLY A 246 -1.05 18.62 -11.83
C GLY A 246 -1.49 17.61 -10.76
N GLN A 247 -1.56 18.01 -9.49
CA GLN A 247 -2.09 17.19 -8.40
C GLN A 247 -3.52 17.59 -8.06
N THR A 248 -4.27 16.62 -7.53
CA THR A 248 -5.60 16.85 -6.96
C THR A 248 -5.62 16.29 -5.55
N ILE A 249 -6.03 17.08 -4.58
CA ILE A 249 -6.28 16.69 -3.21
C ILE A 249 -7.80 16.54 -3.05
N ALA A 250 -8.27 15.37 -2.64
CA ALA A 250 -9.63 15.20 -2.14
C ALA A 250 -9.65 15.63 -0.68
N VAL A 251 -10.48 16.60 -0.36
CA VAL A 251 -10.76 17.04 1.01
C VAL A 251 -12.05 16.36 1.43
N TYR A 252 -11.98 15.55 2.50
CA TYR A 252 -13.09 14.76 3.03
C TYR A 252 -13.80 15.55 4.11
N GLU A 253 -15.10 15.87 3.91
CA GLU A 253 -15.83 16.77 4.79
C GLU A 253 -17.19 16.21 5.22
N LEU A 254 -17.47 16.29 6.51
CA LEU A 254 -18.78 15.99 7.08
C LEU A 254 -19.55 17.26 7.52
N GLY A 255 -19.07 18.42 7.11
CA GLY A 255 -19.63 19.73 7.29
C GLY A 255 -19.55 20.60 6.02
N ALA A 256 -20.34 21.63 5.92
CA ALA A 256 -20.26 22.60 4.82
C ALA A 256 -19.20 23.66 5.14
N TYR A 257 -18.40 24.07 4.15
CA TYR A 257 -17.54 25.25 4.27
C TYR A 257 -18.27 26.53 3.83
N ASP A 258 -17.83 27.69 4.32
CA ASP A 258 -18.32 28.98 3.84
C ASP A 258 -17.50 29.46 2.62
N PRO A 259 -18.11 29.57 1.43
CA PRO A 259 -17.41 30.06 0.24
C PRO A 259 -16.92 31.52 0.37
N THR A 260 -17.53 32.32 1.24
CA THR A 260 -17.13 33.72 1.47
C THR A 260 -15.80 33.76 2.22
N ASP A 261 -15.65 32.92 3.25
CA ASP A 261 -14.43 32.85 4.05
C ASP A 261 -13.25 32.40 3.20
N THR A 262 -13.38 31.29 2.49
CA THR A 262 -12.33 30.79 1.59
C THR A 262 -12.00 31.79 0.49
N THR A 263 -12.99 32.51 -0.09
CA THR A 263 -12.75 33.57 -1.11
C THR A 263 -11.91 34.70 -0.55
N ASN A 264 -12.20 35.16 0.67
CA ASN A 264 -11.45 36.22 1.32
C ASN A 264 -10.04 35.79 1.69
N TYR A 265 -9.91 34.57 2.19
CA TYR A 265 -8.61 33.97 2.48
C TYR A 265 -7.73 33.92 1.21
N PHE A 266 -8.26 33.39 0.12
CA PHE A 266 -7.52 33.28 -1.15
C PHE A 266 -7.16 34.65 -1.74
N ALA A 267 -8.07 35.63 -1.65
CA ALA A 267 -7.79 37.01 -2.06
C ALA A 267 -6.63 37.61 -1.26
N CYS A 268 -6.59 37.32 0.06
CA CYS A 268 -5.58 37.78 0.96
C CYS A 268 -4.18 37.23 0.57
N TYR A 269 -4.07 35.95 0.28
CA TYR A 269 -2.82 35.32 -0.12
C TYR A 269 -2.51 35.45 -1.63
N GLY A 270 -3.40 36.05 -2.40
CA GLY A 270 -3.24 36.22 -3.86
C GLY A 270 -3.23 34.89 -4.62
N ILE A 271 -3.85 33.85 -4.08
CA ILE A 271 -3.97 32.53 -4.69
C ILE A 271 -5.32 32.35 -5.37
N LYS A 272 -5.39 31.43 -6.33
CA LYS A 272 -6.61 31.10 -7.08
C LYS A 272 -6.70 29.60 -7.27
N PRO A 273 -7.00 28.84 -6.21
CA PRO A 273 -7.09 27.40 -6.31
C PRO A 273 -8.30 27.00 -7.17
N THR A 274 -8.20 25.84 -7.81
CA THR A 274 -9.34 25.23 -8.48
C THR A 274 -10.10 24.39 -7.45
N LEU A 275 -11.33 24.81 -7.13
CA LEU A 275 -12.20 24.09 -6.20
C LEU A 275 -13.34 23.41 -6.94
N THR A 276 -13.64 22.15 -6.56
CA THR A 276 -14.81 21.41 -7.05
C THR A 276 -15.48 20.72 -5.87
N THR A 277 -16.74 21.05 -5.59
CA THR A 277 -17.51 20.41 -4.52
C THR A 277 -18.32 19.26 -5.07
N ILE A 278 -18.24 18.10 -4.42
CA ILE A 278 -18.89 16.85 -4.78
C ILE A 278 -19.76 16.41 -3.58
N ALA A 279 -21.07 16.55 -3.74
CA ALA A 279 -22.03 16.13 -2.72
C ALA A 279 -22.20 14.59 -2.76
N VAL A 280 -22.08 13.95 -1.62
CA VAL A 280 -22.36 12.53 -1.40
C VAL A 280 -23.54 12.45 -0.44
N ASP A 281 -24.48 11.56 -0.69
CA ASP A 281 -25.71 11.37 0.09
C ASP A 281 -26.54 12.65 0.32
N GLY A 282 -26.49 13.56 -0.66
CA GLY A 282 -27.20 14.84 -0.62
C GLY A 282 -26.38 16.00 -0.08
N GLY A 283 -25.15 15.75 0.34
CA GLY A 283 -24.25 16.78 0.90
C GLY A 283 -24.45 17.01 2.40
N PRO A 284 -23.59 17.82 3.03
CA PRO A 284 -23.63 18.06 4.46
C PRO A 284 -24.95 18.74 4.88
N THR A 285 -25.38 18.42 6.09
CA THR A 285 -26.57 19.01 6.72
C THR A 285 -26.17 19.84 7.92
N GLY A 286 -26.78 21.01 8.09
CA GLY A 286 -26.44 21.93 9.17
C GLY A 286 -25.85 23.25 8.68
N GLY A 287 -25.23 24.00 9.58
CA GLY A 287 -24.52 25.25 9.27
C GLY A 287 -23.11 25.00 8.70
N PHE A 288 -22.39 26.09 8.46
CA PHE A 288 -20.99 26.02 8.06
C PHE A 288 -20.12 25.47 9.17
N SER A 289 -19.10 24.71 8.77
CA SER A 289 -18.09 24.10 9.64
C SER A 289 -16.77 24.85 9.52
N ASN A 290 -16.21 25.24 10.64
CA ASN A 290 -14.86 25.80 10.68
C ASN A 290 -13.82 24.78 10.23
N GLU A 291 -14.05 23.48 10.51
CA GLU A 291 -13.21 22.38 10.03
C GLU A 291 -13.09 22.41 8.50
N ALA A 292 -14.23 22.32 7.81
CA ALA A 292 -14.25 22.28 6.36
C ALA A 292 -13.65 23.55 5.71
N THR A 293 -13.85 24.71 6.33
CA THR A 293 -13.25 25.97 5.88
C THR A 293 -11.74 25.95 6.03
N MET A 294 -11.24 25.54 7.20
CA MET A 294 -9.81 25.49 7.53
C MET A 294 -9.06 24.50 6.64
N ASP A 295 -9.56 23.29 6.47
CA ASP A 295 -8.94 22.25 5.64
C ASP A 295 -8.70 22.73 4.21
N ILE A 296 -9.68 23.43 3.63
CA ILE A 296 -9.60 24.00 2.29
C ILE A 296 -8.57 25.15 2.25
N GLU A 297 -8.57 26.03 3.23
CA GLU A 297 -7.66 27.19 3.30
C GLU A 297 -6.20 26.72 3.45
N GLU A 298 -5.93 25.80 4.36
CA GLU A 298 -4.59 25.25 4.62
C GLU A 298 -4.04 24.50 3.40
N ALA A 299 -4.82 23.55 2.84
CA ALA A 299 -4.41 22.78 1.68
C ALA A 299 -4.14 23.68 0.46
N ALA A 300 -5.01 24.66 0.21
CA ALA A 300 -4.86 25.61 -0.89
C ALA A 300 -3.66 26.53 -0.71
N ALA A 301 -3.40 27.00 0.51
CA ALA A 301 -2.31 27.93 0.77
C ALA A 301 -0.94 27.27 0.62
N LEU A 302 -0.80 26.02 1.08
CA LEU A 302 0.46 25.29 1.04
C LEU A 302 0.73 24.56 -0.29
N ALA A 303 -0.33 24.27 -1.07
CA ALA A 303 -0.19 23.72 -2.42
C ALA A 303 -1.00 24.54 -3.45
N PRO A 304 -0.67 25.83 -3.69
CA PRO A 304 -1.54 26.75 -4.43
C PRO A 304 -1.72 26.40 -5.91
N GLY A 305 -0.97 25.45 -6.45
CA GLY A 305 -1.11 24.93 -7.79
C GLY A 305 -1.90 23.62 -7.87
N ALA A 306 -2.25 23.01 -6.76
CA ALA A 306 -3.08 21.81 -6.73
C ALA A 306 -4.58 22.16 -6.92
N ALA A 307 -5.34 21.23 -7.51
CA ALA A 307 -6.80 21.28 -7.49
C ALA A 307 -7.32 20.66 -6.19
N LEU A 308 -8.37 21.21 -5.61
CA LEU A 308 -9.06 20.65 -4.46
C LEU A 308 -10.43 20.12 -4.89
N SER A 309 -10.68 18.84 -4.63
CA SER A 309 -11.99 18.21 -4.78
C SER A 309 -12.59 17.99 -3.39
N ILE A 310 -13.56 18.84 -3.04
CA ILE A 310 -14.20 18.84 -1.72
C ILE A 310 -15.33 17.83 -1.77
N TYR A 311 -15.12 16.68 -1.19
CA TYR A 311 -16.13 15.64 -1.05
C TYR A 311 -16.86 15.85 0.25
N ALA A 312 -18.15 16.11 0.18
CA ALA A 312 -18.94 16.52 1.34
C ALA A 312 -20.20 15.66 1.51
N ALA A 313 -20.42 15.15 2.72
CA ALA A 313 -21.54 14.30 3.08
C ALA A 313 -22.17 14.74 4.41
N PRO A 314 -23.44 14.29 4.71
CA PRO A 314 -23.98 14.50 6.03
C PRO A 314 -23.25 13.59 7.04
N ASN A 315 -23.00 14.08 8.24
CA ASN A 315 -22.45 13.26 9.33
C ASN A 315 -23.53 12.31 9.91
N THR A 316 -23.90 11.32 9.12
CA THR A 316 -24.94 10.32 9.45
C THR A 316 -24.41 8.90 9.28
N SER A 317 -25.17 7.91 9.71
CA SER A 317 -24.75 6.52 9.95
C SER A 317 -23.87 5.88 8.88
N SER A 318 -24.18 6.00 7.59
CA SER A 318 -23.39 5.36 6.52
C SER A 318 -22.56 6.36 5.71
N ALA A 319 -22.94 7.63 5.71
CA ALA A 319 -22.36 8.62 4.83
C ALA A 319 -20.84 8.83 4.98
N PRO A 320 -20.23 8.69 6.17
CA PRO A 320 -18.76 8.69 6.30
C PRO A 320 -18.08 7.63 5.46
N VAL A 321 -18.60 6.40 5.45
CA VAL A 321 -18.06 5.28 4.65
C VAL A 321 -18.34 5.48 3.16
N ASP A 322 -19.56 5.92 2.81
CA ASP A 322 -19.98 6.25 1.44
C ASP A 322 -19.05 7.31 0.82
N LEU A 323 -18.61 8.28 1.64
CA LEU A 323 -17.73 9.36 1.21
C LEU A 323 -16.34 8.83 0.80
N TYR A 324 -15.70 7.99 1.62
CA TYR A 324 -14.45 7.33 1.26
C TYR A 324 -14.63 6.41 0.04
N ALA A 325 -15.73 5.64 -0.01
CA ALA A 325 -16.03 4.76 -1.13
C ALA A 325 -16.21 5.55 -2.45
N ARG A 326 -16.80 6.74 -2.37
CA ARG A 326 -16.95 7.64 -3.51
C ARG A 326 -15.60 8.19 -3.98
N ILE A 327 -14.75 8.68 -3.09
CA ILE A 327 -13.40 9.15 -3.43
C ILE A 327 -12.58 8.03 -4.09
N ALA A 328 -12.64 6.81 -3.54
CA ALA A 328 -11.98 5.63 -4.10
C ALA A 328 -12.51 5.23 -5.48
N SER A 329 -13.83 5.35 -5.69
CA SER A 329 -14.50 4.99 -6.95
C SER A 329 -14.22 6.00 -8.06
N ASP A 330 -14.26 7.29 -7.75
CA ASP A 330 -13.93 8.36 -8.69
C ASP A 330 -12.44 8.34 -9.08
N ASN A 331 -11.57 8.06 -8.13
CA ASN A 331 -10.12 7.91 -8.32
C ASN A 331 -9.46 9.08 -9.08
N THR A 332 -10.03 10.26 -9.00
CA THR A 332 -9.54 11.49 -9.64
C THR A 332 -8.45 12.18 -8.83
N ALA A 333 -8.54 12.12 -7.49
CA ALA A 333 -7.55 12.65 -6.59
C ALA A 333 -6.43 11.64 -6.32
N SER A 334 -5.20 12.13 -6.28
CA SER A 334 -4.01 11.35 -5.91
C SER A 334 -3.74 11.34 -4.40
N ILE A 335 -4.33 12.28 -3.69
CA ILE A 335 -4.14 12.52 -2.26
C ILE A 335 -5.52 12.70 -1.63
N VAL A 336 -5.71 12.18 -0.43
CA VAL A 336 -6.94 12.33 0.37
C VAL A 336 -6.54 12.89 1.73
N SER A 337 -7.13 14.03 2.08
CA SER A 337 -6.99 14.68 3.39
C SER A 337 -8.26 14.47 4.19
N THR A 338 -8.15 14.02 5.42
CA THR A 338 -9.27 13.92 6.35
C THR A 338 -8.88 14.39 7.74
N SER A 339 -9.67 15.30 8.28
CA SER A 339 -9.55 15.85 9.62
C SER A 339 -10.67 15.34 10.54
N TRP A 340 -11.42 14.36 10.06
CA TRP A 340 -12.51 13.72 10.79
C TRP A 340 -12.12 12.32 11.21
N GLY A 341 -12.33 12.01 12.49
CA GLY A 341 -12.03 10.70 13.04
C GLY A 341 -13.03 10.27 14.10
N ASP A 342 -12.92 9.03 14.50
CA ASP A 342 -13.74 8.38 15.52
C ASP A 342 -12.91 7.34 16.25
N CYS A 343 -13.36 6.94 17.42
CA CYS A 343 -12.69 5.90 18.21
C CYS A 343 -12.57 4.58 17.44
N GLU A 344 -11.36 4.04 17.28
CA GLU A 344 -11.15 2.79 16.52
C GLU A 344 -11.85 1.56 17.13
N ILE A 345 -12.12 1.59 18.44
CA ILE A 345 -12.77 0.49 19.15
C ILE A 345 -14.29 0.67 19.28
N ASP A 346 -14.86 1.74 18.75
CA ASP A 346 -16.29 1.79 18.56
C ASP A 346 -16.70 0.63 17.66
N PRO A 347 -17.55 -0.29 18.12
CA PRO A 347 -17.87 -1.51 17.39
C PRO A 347 -18.72 -1.26 16.14
N THR A 348 -18.35 -0.24 15.38
CA THR A 348 -18.98 0.04 14.10
C THR A 348 -18.43 -0.90 13.05
N GLY A 349 -19.27 -1.40 12.19
CA GLY A 349 -18.79 -2.06 10.97
C GLY A 349 -18.06 -1.08 10.01
N ALA A 350 -18.06 0.23 10.31
CA ALA A 350 -17.40 1.27 9.56
C ALA A 350 -15.89 1.01 9.48
N VAL A 351 -15.21 0.85 10.62
CA VAL A 351 -13.75 0.60 10.71
C VAL A 351 -13.31 -0.57 9.80
N ALA A 352 -14.09 -1.65 9.78
CA ALA A 352 -13.80 -2.81 8.94
C ALA A 352 -14.17 -2.61 7.45
N ALA A 353 -15.17 -1.80 7.14
CA ALA A 353 -15.54 -1.44 5.77
C ALA A 353 -14.52 -0.47 5.16
N GLU A 354 -14.10 0.52 5.92
CA GLU A 354 -13.09 1.51 5.54
C GLU A 354 -11.73 0.87 5.24
N LYS A 355 -11.34 -0.15 6.01
CA LYS A 355 -10.12 -0.91 5.71
C LYS A 355 -10.09 -1.41 4.26
N VAL A 356 -11.19 -1.96 3.76
CA VAL A 356 -11.26 -2.46 2.37
C VAL A 356 -11.15 -1.32 1.38
N ILE A 357 -11.73 -0.15 1.70
CA ILE A 357 -11.66 1.05 0.87
C ILE A 357 -10.23 1.61 0.87
N PHE A 358 -9.55 1.69 2.00
CA PHE A 358 -8.17 2.16 2.07
C PHE A 358 -7.17 1.21 1.40
N GLU A 359 -7.40 -0.11 1.47
CA GLU A 359 -6.67 -1.10 0.66
C GLU A 359 -6.85 -0.86 -0.85
N GLN A 360 -8.07 -0.54 -1.27
CA GLN A 360 -8.36 -0.15 -2.65
C GLN A 360 -7.62 1.14 -3.03
N MET A 361 -7.71 2.19 -2.20
CA MET A 361 -7.02 3.47 -2.43
C MET A 361 -5.51 3.28 -2.55
N ALA A 362 -4.90 2.50 -1.66
CA ALA A 362 -3.47 2.18 -1.73
C ALA A 362 -3.11 1.42 -3.01
N ALA A 363 -3.95 0.47 -3.46
CA ALA A 363 -3.75 -0.25 -4.71
C ALA A 363 -3.90 0.66 -5.95
N GLN A 364 -4.69 1.73 -5.84
CA GLN A 364 -4.90 2.76 -6.87
C GLN A 364 -3.86 3.88 -6.80
N GLY A 365 -2.99 3.87 -5.80
CA GLY A 365 -1.95 4.87 -5.61
C GLY A 365 -2.44 6.19 -5.04
N GLN A 366 -3.58 6.19 -4.35
CA GLN A 366 -4.04 7.32 -3.55
C GLN A 366 -3.31 7.31 -2.20
N THR A 367 -2.84 8.46 -1.75
CA THR A 367 -2.21 8.68 -0.45
C THR A 367 -3.26 9.23 0.50
N VAL A 368 -3.61 8.51 1.55
CA VAL A 368 -4.57 8.95 2.56
C VAL A 368 -3.82 9.49 3.77
N ILE A 369 -4.14 10.71 4.15
CA ILE A 369 -3.58 11.44 5.30
C ILE A 369 -4.73 11.75 6.25
N ALA A 370 -4.59 11.38 7.52
CA ALA A 370 -5.62 11.57 8.54
C ALA A 370 -5.04 12.24 9.78
N ALA A 371 -5.78 13.16 10.36
CA ALA A 371 -5.54 13.65 11.71
C ALA A 371 -5.61 12.49 12.71
N SER A 372 -4.76 12.49 13.74
CA SER A 372 -4.65 11.35 14.67
C SER A 372 -5.45 11.53 15.96
N GLY A 373 -6.19 12.62 16.10
CA GLY A 373 -7.00 12.93 17.27
C GLY A 373 -6.41 14.05 18.11
N ASP A 374 -7.24 14.64 18.97
CA ASP A 374 -6.92 15.84 19.77
C ASP A 374 -7.00 15.62 21.26
N ASN A 375 -7.24 14.39 21.73
CA ASN A 375 -7.33 14.06 23.14
C ASN A 375 -6.07 13.32 23.66
N GLY A 376 -4.96 13.46 22.95
CA GLY A 376 -3.67 12.89 23.31
C GLY A 376 -3.65 11.37 23.28
N SER A 377 -3.24 10.74 24.38
CA SER A 377 -3.20 9.27 24.47
C SER A 377 -4.57 8.61 24.62
N SER A 378 -5.65 9.38 24.72
CA SER A 378 -6.97 8.90 25.14
C SER A 378 -8.08 9.37 24.19
N ASP A 379 -7.92 9.20 22.87
CA ASP A 379 -8.86 9.71 21.85
C ASP A 379 -10.25 9.05 21.86
N CYS A 380 -10.44 8.00 22.65
CA CYS A 380 -11.73 7.34 22.82
C CYS A 380 -12.48 7.75 24.09
N THR A 381 -12.37 8.98 24.56
CA THR A 381 -12.93 9.46 25.84
C THR A 381 -14.43 9.23 25.99
N GLY A 382 -15.21 9.23 24.94
CA GLY A 382 -16.65 8.92 24.96
C GLY A 382 -16.99 7.44 25.06
N VAL A 383 -16.03 6.54 24.84
CA VAL A 383 -16.24 5.08 24.77
C VAL A 383 -15.59 4.36 25.94
N VAL A 384 -14.31 4.62 26.19
CA VAL A 384 -13.51 3.90 27.22
C VAL A 384 -13.05 4.78 28.35
N SER A 385 -13.74 5.89 28.60
CA SER A 385 -13.31 6.89 29.57
C SER A 385 -11.93 7.44 29.15
N ASN A 386 -11.01 7.62 30.07
CA ASN A 386 -9.67 8.17 29.81
C ASN A 386 -8.61 7.07 29.60
N ALA A 387 -8.99 5.85 29.25
CA ALA A 387 -8.04 4.79 28.95
C ALA A 387 -7.32 5.09 27.61
N PRO A 388 -6.03 4.69 27.49
CA PRO A 388 -5.30 4.86 26.24
C PRO A 388 -6.00 4.17 25.05
N ALA A 389 -6.26 4.94 24.01
CA ALA A 389 -6.88 4.47 22.77
C ALA A 389 -6.60 5.47 21.64
N VAL A 390 -6.69 5.03 20.41
CA VAL A 390 -6.38 5.81 19.21
C VAL A 390 -7.58 5.93 18.28
N ASP A 391 -7.53 6.90 17.41
CA ASP A 391 -8.58 7.20 16.42
C ASP A 391 -8.45 6.42 15.12
N ASP A 392 -9.60 6.12 14.51
CA ASP A 392 -9.80 5.74 13.13
C ASP A 392 -10.21 6.99 12.32
N PRO A 393 -9.69 7.23 11.09
CA PRO A 393 -8.90 6.30 10.28
C PRO A 393 -7.38 6.41 10.45
N ALA A 394 -6.85 7.24 11.35
CA ALA A 394 -5.41 7.37 11.55
C ALA A 394 -4.72 6.06 11.94
N SER A 395 -5.43 5.18 12.66
CA SER A 395 -4.93 3.85 13.06
C SER A 395 -4.93 2.83 11.92
N GLN A 396 -5.63 3.08 10.81
CA GLN A 396 -5.73 2.13 9.69
C GLN A 396 -4.37 1.79 9.06
N PRO A 397 -4.14 0.53 8.67
CA PRO A 397 -2.84 0.09 8.13
C PRO A 397 -2.42 0.76 6.82
N PHE A 398 -3.34 1.38 6.07
CA PHE A 398 -3.09 2.01 4.77
C PHE A 398 -3.35 3.52 4.79
N VAL A 399 -3.38 4.12 5.97
CA VAL A 399 -3.53 5.55 6.21
C VAL A 399 -2.27 6.07 6.90
N THR A 400 -1.90 7.32 6.64
CA THR A 400 -0.85 8.04 7.36
C THR A 400 -1.50 8.87 8.46
N GLY A 401 -1.29 8.49 9.71
CA GLY A 401 -1.76 9.24 10.88
C GLY A 401 -0.81 10.39 11.21
N VAL A 402 -1.36 11.60 11.35
CA VAL A 402 -0.61 12.84 11.60
C VAL A 402 -0.92 13.38 12.99
N GLY A 403 0.07 13.42 13.86
CA GLY A 403 0.01 13.95 15.21
C GLY A 403 0.31 15.45 15.31
N GLY A 404 0.15 16.00 16.50
CA GLY A 404 0.30 17.42 16.81
C GLY A 404 1.54 17.78 17.61
N LEU A 405 2.22 18.86 17.23
CA LEU A 405 3.36 19.44 17.90
C LEU A 405 3.11 20.91 18.30
N SER A 406 3.69 21.31 19.40
CA SER A 406 3.90 22.71 19.79
C SER A 406 5.23 23.18 19.20
N VAL A 407 5.20 24.14 18.27
CA VAL A 407 6.38 24.72 17.63
C VAL A 407 6.55 26.15 18.12
N THR A 408 7.56 26.41 18.96
CA THR A 408 7.77 27.74 19.55
C THR A 408 8.79 28.59 18.79
N SER A 409 9.63 27.96 17.96
CA SER A 409 10.55 28.66 17.06
C SER A 409 10.85 27.80 15.83
N THR A 410 10.91 28.43 14.66
CA THR A 410 11.26 27.75 13.41
C THR A 410 12.79 27.77 13.11
N ASN A 411 13.54 28.69 13.74
CA ASN A 411 14.99 28.77 13.56
C ASN A 411 15.68 29.48 14.74
N PRO A 412 16.47 28.81 15.62
CA PRO A 412 16.58 27.34 15.59
C PRO A 412 15.23 26.67 15.87
N LEU A 413 15.01 25.50 15.29
CA LEU A 413 13.76 24.77 15.49
C LEU A 413 13.65 24.35 16.96
N THR A 414 12.55 24.76 17.62
CA THR A 414 12.19 24.37 18.98
C THR A 414 10.78 23.83 18.95
N GLN A 415 10.62 22.56 19.27
CA GLN A 415 9.36 21.85 19.20
C GLN A 415 9.23 20.82 20.33
N ALA A 416 8.00 20.55 20.71
CA ALA A 416 7.62 19.54 21.70
C ALA A 416 6.32 18.85 21.24
N VAL A 417 5.99 17.72 21.81
CA VAL A 417 4.65 17.12 21.64
C VAL A 417 3.61 18.12 22.16
N TRP A 418 2.52 18.30 21.41
CA TRP A 418 1.41 19.13 21.84
C TRP A 418 0.65 18.45 22.99
N ASN A 419 0.55 19.17 24.10
CA ASN A 419 -0.27 18.86 25.26
C ASN A 419 -0.54 20.19 25.99
N ASP A 420 -1.78 20.67 26.00
CA ASP A 420 -2.14 21.95 26.58
C ASP A 420 -2.40 21.88 28.10
N GLY A 421 -2.35 20.67 28.68
CA GLY A 421 -2.64 20.44 30.11
C GLY A 421 -4.12 20.58 30.50
N ASN A 422 -5.02 20.78 29.50
CA ASN A 422 -6.45 20.98 29.71
C ASN A 422 -7.31 19.91 29.02
N GLY A 423 -6.72 18.82 28.62
CA GLY A 423 -7.39 17.69 27.96
C GLY A 423 -7.16 17.61 26.47
N HIS A 424 -6.48 18.58 25.85
CA HIS A 424 -6.14 18.55 24.44
C HIS A 424 -4.65 18.29 24.21
N GLY A 425 -4.35 17.52 23.16
CA GLY A 425 -3.00 17.16 22.77
C GLY A 425 -2.99 16.24 21.56
N GLY A 426 -1.84 16.11 20.90
CA GLY A 426 -1.71 15.29 19.69
C GLY A 426 -2.03 13.82 19.97
N GLY A 427 -3.00 13.27 19.22
CA GLY A 427 -3.45 11.88 19.34
C GLY A 427 -2.35 10.89 19.04
N GLY A 428 -2.26 9.83 19.84
CA GLY A 428 -1.27 8.78 19.63
C GLY A 428 -1.28 7.68 20.67
N GLY A 429 -0.75 6.53 20.28
CA GLY A 429 -0.74 5.34 21.12
C GLY A 429 -0.63 4.05 20.33
N VAL A 430 -1.23 3.00 20.88
CA VAL A 430 -1.22 1.64 20.32
C VAL A 430 -2.63 1.23 19.92
N SER A 431 -2.81 0.87 18.68
CA SER A 431 -4.07 0.31 18.18
C SER A 431 -4.43 -0.98 18.91
N GLN A 432 -5.70 -1.10 19.24
CA GLN A 432 -6.28 -2.32 19.81
C GLN A 432 -6.91 -3.22 18.73
N VAL A 433 -7.06 -2.71 17.51
CA VAL A 433 -7.71 -3.37 16.37
C VAL A 433 -6.70 -3.93 15.37
N TRP A 434 -5.65 -3.17 15.04
CA TRP A 434 -4.77 -3.47 13.92
C TRP A 434 -3.44 -4.06 14.34
N SER A 435 -3.08 -5.19 13.77
CA SER A 435 -1.73 -5.74 13.89
C SER A 435 -0.72 -4.81 13.22
N ARG A 436 0.50 -4.76 13.76
CA ARG A 436 1.59 -3.95 13.21
C ARG A 436 1.91 -4.36 11.77
N PRO A 437 1.79 -3.45 10.80
CA PRO A 437 2.20 -3.72 9.44
C PRO A 437 3.71 -3.96 9.32
N SER A 438 4.13 -4.80 8.38
CA SER A 438 5.55 -5.14 8.19
C SER A 438 6.45 -3.94 7.86
N TRP A 439 5.89 -2.89 7.26
CA TRP A 439 6.62 -1.65 6.96
C TRP A 439 6.85 -0.77 8.20
N GLN A 440 6.07 -0.93 9.26
CA GLN A 440 6.16 -0.11 10.47
C GLN A 440 7.34 -0.58 11.35
N SER A 441 8.54 -0.18 10.95
CA SER A 441 9.79 -0.49 11.63
C SER A 441 10.72 0.71 11.56
N ALA A 442 11.13 1.24 12.71
CA ALA A 442 12.06 2.36 12.86
C ALA A 442 12.81 2.22 14.20
N PRO A 443 13.95 2.93 14.41
CA PRO A 443 14.52 3.10 15.74
C PRO A 443 13.45 3.67 16.70
N GLY A 444 13.38 3.17 17.91
CA GLY A 444 12.34 3.50 18.90
C GLY A 444 11.20 2.49 18.98
N ILE A 445 10.82 1.82 17.88
CA ILE A 445 9.80 0.78 17.92
C ILE A 445 10.37 -0.52 18.47
N ALA A 446 9.86 -0.98 19.59
CA ALA A 446 10.29 -2.25 20.21
C ALA A 446 10.00 -3.44 19.27
N ALA A 447 10.93 -4.39 19.22
CA ALA A 447 10.74 -5.61 18.43
C ALA A 447 9.54 -6.47 18.91
N THR A 448 9.18 -6.33 20.18
CA THR A 448 8.04 -7.00 20.82
C THR A 448 6.70 -6.33 20.52
N GLN A 449 6.69 -5.13 19.93
CA GLN A 449 5.45 -4.44 19.57
C GLN A 449 4.78 -5.18 18.40
N THR A 450 3.58 -5.69 18.64
CA THR A 450 2.83 -6.51 17.67
C THR A 450 1.63 -5.78 17.06
N MET A 451 1.20 -4.68 17.66
CA MET A 451 0.08 -3.87 17.19
C MET A 451 0.56 -2.60 16.48
N ARG A 452 -0.26 -2.07 15.58
CA ARG A 452 -0.05 -0.79 14.91
C ARG A 452 0.14 0.32 15.93
N THR A 453 1.04 1.26 15.68
CA THR A 453 1.30 2.42 16.52
C THR A 453 1.04 3.72 15.76
N VAL A 454 0.49 4.72 16.42
CA VAL A 454 0.07 6.03 15.90
C VAL A 454 0.70 7.11 16.77
N PRO A 455 1.04 8.30 16.20
CA PRO A 455 0.95 8.71 14.81
C PRO A 455 2.11 8.13 13.98
N ASP A 456 2.08 8.30 12.64
CA ASP A 456 3.23 7.98 11.80
C ASP A 456 4.27 9.11 11.82
N LEU A 457 3.81 10.35 11.81
CA LEU A 457 4.61 11.57 11.89
C LEU A 457 3.78 12.66 12.57
N SER A 458 4.42 13.75 12.97
CA SER A 458 3.72 14.87 13.59
C SER A 458 4.18 16.21 12.99
N VAL A 459 3.23 17.16 12.90
CA VAL A 459 3.49 18.53 12.47
C VAL A 459 2.87 19.50 13.50
N MET A 460 2.98 20.81 13.29
CA MET A 460 2.32 21.76 14.18
C MET A 460 0.84 21.42 14.33
N GLY A 461 0.33 21.51 15.55
CA GLY A 461 -1.05 21.16 15.92
C GLY A 461 -1.53 21.93 17.13
N ASP A 462 -0.62 22.49 17.93
CA ASP A 462 -0.97 23.29 19.12
C ASP A 462 -1.64 24.60 18.70
N PRO A 463 -2.89 24.87 19.15
CA PRO A 463 -3.57 26.14 18.86
C PRO A 463 -2.81 27.39 19.30
N ALA A 464 -1.94 27.30 20.29
CA ALA A 464 -1.08 28.40 20.74
C ALA A 464 0.08 28.71 19.77
N THR A 465 0.36 27.80 18.82
CA THR A 465 1.39 27.92 17.80
C THR A 465 0.87 27.40 16.44
N GLY A 466 -0.41 27.68 16.16
CA GLY A 466 -1.18 27.04 15.09
C GLY A 466 -1.16 27.77 13.77
N PHE A 467 -2.26 27.64 13.06
CA PHE A 467 -2.53 28.17 11.73
C PHE A 467 -3.49 29.37 11.79
N MET A 468 -3.28 30.36 10.94
CA MET A 468 -4.15 31.53 10.81
C MET A 468 -5.18 31.29 9.70
N PHE A 469 -6.45 31.18 10.05
CA PHE A 469 -7.55 30.96 9.13
C PHE A 469 -8.58 32.09 9.15
N ASN A 470 -9.38 32.20 8.10
CA ASN A 470 -10.49 33.13 7.99
C ASN A 470 -11.82 32.40 8.21
N PHE A 471 -12.68 32.93 9.08
CA PHE A 471 -13.96 32.30 9.38
C PHE A 471 -15.05 33.29 9.70
N THR A 472 -16.30 32.94 9.42
CA THR A 472 -17.50 33.65 9.82
C THR A 472 -18.10 32.96 11.04
N GLY A 473 -18.33 33.68 12.12
CA GLY A 473 -18.97 33.07 13.29
C GLY A 473 -18.47 33.50 14.66
N GLY A 474 -17.75 34.63 14.73
CA GLY A 474 -17.49 35.28 15.99
C GLY A 474 -18.80 35.60 16.74
N THR A 475 -18.76 36.40 17.81
CA THR A 475 -19.93 36.80 18.61
C THR A 475 -21.09 37.38 17.80
N ASN A 476 -20.89 37.69 16.52
CA ASN A 476 -21.90 38.06 15.53
C ASN A 476 -21.68 37.23 14.25
N ALA A 477 -22.64 36.40 13.91
CA ALA A 477 -22.64 35.50 12.74
C ALA A 477 -22.54 36.21 11.36
N SER A 478 -22.32 37.49 11.32
CA SER A 478 -22.12 38.32 10.13
C SER A 478 -20.75 38.97 10.05
N GLN A 479 -19.85 38.73 11.00
CA GLN A 479 -18.50 39.31 10.99
C GLN A 479 -17.46 38.23 10.68
N GLN A 480 -16.74 38.43 9.59
CA GLN A 480 -15.55 37.66 9.28
C GLN A 480 -14.43 37.99 10.27
N SER A 481 -13.75 36.96 10.72
CA SER A 481 -12.66 37.07 11.68
C SER A 481 -11.48 36.24 11.22
N TRP A 482 -10.30 36.64 11.65
CA TRP A 482 -9.08 35.87 11.55
C TRP A 482 -8.71 35.35 12.92
N SER A 483 -8.45 34.07 13.06
CA SER A 483 -8.08 33.45 14.32
C SER A 483 -6.98 32.43 14.16
N SER A 484 -6.20 32.24 15.22
CA SER A 484 -5.32 31.07 15.35
C SER A 484 -6.15 29.86 15.68
N ILE A 485 -5.87 28.76 15.03
CA ILE A 485 -6.51 27.48 15.25
C ILE A 485 -5.46 26.38 15.24
N GLY A 486 -5.73 25.27 15.90
CA GLY A 486 -4.89 24.10 15.97
C GLY A 486 -5.72 22.83 15.89
N GLY A 487 -5.21 21.80 16.48
CA GLY A 487 -5.68 20.45 16.35
C GLY A 487 -4.81 19.66 15.38
N THR A 488 -4.90 18.35 15.42
CA THR A 488 -4.28 17.49 14.40
C THR A 488 -4.93 17.68 13.02
N SER A 489 -6.09 18.35 13.01
CA SER A 489 -6.79 18.81 11.79
C SER A 489 -5.93 19.68 10.88
N ILE A 490 -5.12 20.60 11.41
CA ILE A 490 -4.23 21.39 10.53
C ILE A 490 -3.09 20.52 9.95
N GLY A 491 -2.78 19.40 10.60
CA GLY A 491 -1.74 18.49 10.14
C GLY A 491 -2.11 17.70 8.88
N ALA A 492 -3.35 17.27 8.76
CA ALA A 492 -3.78 16.47 7.60
C ALA A 492 -3.70 17.26 6.28
N PRO A 493 -4.27 18.47 6.14
CA PRO A 493 -4.15 19.27 4.92
C PRO A 493 -2.71 19.76 4.67
N LEU A 494 -1.93 20.08 5.73
CA LEU A 494 -0.52 20.45 5.61
C LEU A 494 0.31 19.33 4.97
N VAL A 495 0.21 18.11 5.51
CA VAL A 495 0.95 16.96 4.97
C VAL A 495 0.43 16.57 3.58
N SER A 496 -0.88 16.71 3.32
CA SER A 496 -1.48 16.52 2.00
C SER A 496 -0.91 17.49 0.97
N ALA A 497 -0.78 18.77 1.34
CA ALA A 497 -0.13 19.79 0.50
C ALA A 497 1.36 19.48 0.27
N LEU A 498 2.09 19.04 1.32
CA LEU A 498 3.49 18.60 1.19
C LEU A 498 3.61 17.45 0.18
N VAL A 499 2.73 16.47 0.24
CA VAL A 499 2.69 15.33 -0.70
C VAL A 499 2.37 15.80 -2.12
N ALA A 500 1.45 16.76 -2.30
CA ALA A 500 1.12 17.34 -3.61
C ALA A 500 2.31 18.09 -4.23
N VAL A 501 2.98 18.91 -3.44
CA VAL A 501 4.19 19.61 -3.88
C VAL A 501 5.31 18.61 -4.19
N ALA A 502 5.52 17.60 -3.36
CA ALA A 502 6.51 16.55 -3.61
C ALA A 502 6.21 15.78 -4.91
N ALA A 503 4.96 15.41 -5.18
CA ALA A 503 4.59 14.76 -6.43
C ALA A 503 4.89 15.64 -7.65
N ASN A 504 4.65 16.96 -7.55
CA ASN A 504 5.01 17.93 -8.60
C ASN A 504 6.52 18.10 -8.74
N VAL A 505 7.30 18.10 -7.65
CA VAL A 505 8.78 18.07 -7.67
C VAL A 505 9.27 16.81 -8.37
N CYS A 506 8.71 15.67 -8.03
CA CYS A 506 9.07 14.36 -8.58
C CYS A 506 8.58 14.14 -10.02
N ASN A 507 7.83 15.08 -10.56
CA ASN A 507 7.21 14.99 -11.89
C ASN A 507 6.41 13.69 -12.08
N THR A 508 5.61 13.34 -11.09
CA THR A 508 4.76 12.15 -11.09
C THR A 508 3.32 12.51 -10.74
N ASN A 509 2.36 11.76 -11.27
CA ASN A 509 0.95 11.98 -10.99
C ASN A 509 0.52 11.41 -9.62
N ARG A 510 1.25 10.41 -9.10
CA ARG A 510 0.92 9.75 -7.83
C ARG A 510 2.18 9.28 -7.12
N LEU A 511 2.25 9.49 -5.83
CA LEU A 511 3.29 8.93 -4.97
C LEU A 511 2.86 7.59 -4.35
N GLY A 512 1.55 7.34 -4.21
CA GLY A 512 0.97 6.15 -3.62
C GLY A 512 1.03 6.15 -2.09
N PHE A 513 0.74 5.02 -1.47
CA PHE A 513 0.80 4.86 -0.02
C PHE A 513 2.24 5.07 0.49
N LEU A 514 2.44 6.07 1.34
CA LEU A 514 3.77 6.61 1.68
C LEU A 514 4.40 6.06 2.97
N ASN A 515 3.65 5.46 3.88
CA ASN A 515 4.22 4.97 5.15
C ASN A 515 5.45 4.07 4.97
N PRO A 516 5.47 3.09 4.03
CA PRO A 516 6.70 2.31 3.78
C PRO A 516 7.91 3.18 3.42
N THR A 517 7.69 4.29 2.72
CA THR A 517 8.75 5.25 2.35
C THR A 517 9.19 6.09 3.55
N PHE A 518 8.25 6.60 4.34
CA PHE A 518 8.54 7.36 5.56
C PHE A 518 9.38 6.55 6.54
N TYR A 519 8.94 5.34 6.87
CA TYR A 519 9.67 4.46 7.78
C TYR A 519 11.03 4.01 7.21
N ARG A 520 11.16 3.86 5.90
CA ARG A 520 12.45 3.58 5.24
C ARG A 520 13.42 4.76 5.37
N LEU A 521 12.95 5.98 5.15
CA LEU A 521 13.75 7.21 5.31
C LEU A 521 14.20 7.38 6.76
N ALA A 522 13.28 7.21 7.71
CA ALA A 522 13.60 7.31 9.14
C ALA A 522 14.66 6.30 9.60
N ARG A 523 14.59 5.04 9.12
CA ARG A 523 15.66 4.05 9.36
C ARG A 523 17.03 4.48 8.81
N ALA A 524 17.04 5.28 7.77
CA ALA A 524 18.26 5.85 7.19
C ALA A 524 18.69 7.18 7.86
N GLY A 525 18.00 7.62 8.91
CA GLY A 525 18.24 8.93 9.56
C GLY A 525 17.89 10.12 8.66
N GLN A 526 16.90 9.96 7.80
CA GLN A 526 16.49 10.94 6.79
C GLN A 526 15.02 11.32 6.91
N GLY A 527 14.66 12.47 6.39
CA GLY A 527 13.28 12.92 6.21
C GLY A 527 12.64 13.57 7.42
N PHE A 528 13.13 13.34 8.63
CA PHE A 528 12.49 13.76 9.86
C PHE A 528 13.46 14.41 10.84
N VAL A 529 12.94 15.28 11.69
CA VAL A 529 13.58 15.78 12.90
C VAL A 529 12.92 15.09 14.09
N ASP A 530 13.71 14.40 14.87
CA ASP A 530 13.26 13.68 16.06
C ASP A 530 12.71 14.65 17.12
N VAL A 531 11.58 14.30 17.76
CA VAL A 531 10.95 15.08 18.83
C VAL A 531 11.12 14.32 20.14
N THR A 532 11.92 14.87 21.03
CA THR A 532 12.31 14.19 22.28
C THR A 532 11.81 14.89 23.53
N VAL A 533 10.91 15.88 23.38
CA VAL A 533 10.40 16.71 24.47
C VAL A 533 8.87 16.64 24.52
N GLY A 534 8.31 16.55 25.72
CA GLY A 534 6.87 16.54 25.95
C GLY A 534 6.29 15.14 26.08
N ASN A 535 5.00 15.08 26.11
CA ASN A 535 4.17 13.86 26.14
C ASN A 535 2.76 14.20 25.62
N ASN A 536 1.99 13.19 25.25
CA ASN A 536 0.57 13.36 24.90
C ASN A 536 -0.39 12.83 25.98
N ASP A 537 0.06 12.74 27.22
CA ASP A 537 -0.75 12.30 28.37
C ASP A 537 -1.62 13.45 28.89
N THR A 538 -2.71 13.70 28.21
CA THR A 538 -3.64 14.80 28.54
C THR A 538 -4.52 14.54 29.78
N PHE A 539 -4.62 13.27 30.20
CA PHE A 539 -5.48 12.85 31.31
C PHE A 539 -4.73 12.28 32.53
N GLY A 540 -3.40 12.36 32.55
CA GLY A 540 -2.58 11.90 33.67
C GLY A 540 -2.54 10.37 33.83
N THR A 541 -2.57 9.63 32.74
CA THR A 541 -2.51 8.17 32.72
C THR A 541 -1.09 7.60 32.82
N GLY A 542 -0.08 8.47 32.76
CA GLY A 542 1.35 8.12 32.85
C GLY A 542 1.95 7.64 31.52
N VAL A 543 1.34 7.87 30.37
CA VAL A 543 1.71 7.52 29.00
C VAL A 543 1.37 8.68 28.05
N TYR A 544 1.99 8.86 26.96
CA TYR A 544 3.21 8.40 26.35
C TYR A 544 4.19 9.59 26.28
N ALA A 545 5.41 9.42 26.73
CA ALA A 545 6.44 10.45 26.63
C ALA A 545 7.16 10.39 25.29
N ALA A 546 7.58 11.56 24.81
CA ALA A 546 8.50 11.66 23.68
C ALA A 546 9.87 11.05 24.03
N GLY A 547 10.53 10.46 23.09
CA GLY A 547 11.82 9.78 23.26
C GLY A 547 12.68 9.81 22.01
N VAL A 548 13.85 9.17 22.07
CA VAL A 548 14.75 9.10 20.90
C VAL A 548 14.24 8.09 19.87
N GLY A 549 14.11 8.55 18.64
CA GLY A 549 13.55 7.77 17.54
C GLY A 549 12.03 7.78 17.55
N TYR A 550 11.41 6.76 16.97
CA TYR A 550 9.94 6.67 16.99
C TYR A 550 9.41 6.53 18.41
N ASP A 551 8.43 7.33 18.77
CA ASP A 551 7.64 7.20 19.99
C ASP A 551 6.13 7.33 19.73
N LEU A 552 5.30 7.01 20.74
CA LEU A 552 3.85 6.95 20.63
C LEU A 552 3.15 8.32 20.72
N ALA A 553 3.91 9.39 20.95
CA ALA A 553 3.39 10.74 21.08
C ALA A 553 3.66 11.60 19.84
N SER A 554 4.77 11.34 19.12
CA SER A 554 5.19 12.13 17.96
C SER A 554 5.48 11.31 16.69
N GLY A 555 5.39 9.97 16.76
CA GLY A 555 5.69 9.10 15.64
C GLY A 555 7.17 9.16 15.21
N LEU A 556 7.43 9.32 13.91
CA LEU A 556 8.78 9.51 13.34
C LEU A 556 9.34 10.93 13.61
N GLY A 557 8.59 11.78 14.29
CA GLY A 557 8.89 13.18 14.48
C GLY A 557 8.39 14.07 13.34
N SER A 558 8.95 15.29 13.26
CA SER A 558 8.53 16.33 12.32
C SER A 558 9.20 16.17 10.96
N PRO A 559 8.48 16.28 9.82
CA PRO A 559 9.11 16.37 8.50
C PRO A 559 10.14 17.48 8.44
N ASN A 560 11.33 17.19 7.93
CA ASN A 560 12.32 18.23 7.66
C ASN A 560 12.21 18.76 6.23
N ALA A 561 12.84 19.90 5.96
CA ALA A 561 12.76 20.57 4.66
C ALA A 561 13.24 19.72 3.47
N SER A 562 13.98 18.64 3.69
CA SER A 562 14.47 17.77 2.61
C SER A 562 13.47 16.69 2.21
N LEU A 563 12.43 16.42 3.03
CA LEU A 563 11.47 15.34 2.80
C LEU A 563 10.80 15.47 1.43
N VAL A 564 10.41 16.68 1.02
CA VAL A 564 9.77 16.95 -0.28
C VAL A 564 10.55 16.32 -1.45
N ASN A 565 11.88 16.45 -1.44
CA ASN A 565 12.74 15.86 -2.48
C ASN A 565 12.99 14.37 -2.27
N GLN A 566 13.00 13.90 -1.03
CA GLN A 566 13.28 12.50 -0.68
C GLN A 566 12.11 11.56 -0.99
N LEU A 567 10.91 12.10 -1.17
CA LEU A 567 9.73 11.34 -1.63
C LEU A 567 9.80 11.00 -3.13
N CYS A 568 10.69 11.62 -3.86
CA CYS A 568 10.89 11.28 -5.26
C CYS A 568 11.37 9.84 -5.42
N PRO A 569 10.85 9.08 -6.41
CA PRO A 569 11.49 7.84 -6.79
C PRO A 569 12.95 8.13 -7.09
N THR A 570 13.83 7.36 -6.49
CA THR A 570 15.24 7.45 -6.78
C THR A 570 15.45 7.18 -8.27
N THR A 571 15.74 8.24 -9.03
CA THR A 571 16.02 8.14 -10.46
C THR A 571 17.50 7.93 -10.66
N ALA A 572 17.87 6.92 -11.43
CA ALA A 572 19.24 6.73 -11.83
C ALA A 572 19.69 7.88 -12.76
N ASN A 573 20.85 8.46 -12.45
CA ASN A 573 21.44 9.48 -13.28
C ASN A 573 22.35 8.85 -14.34
N ALA A 574 21.98 8.95 -15.61
CA ALA A 574 22.72 8.35 -16.72
C ALA A 574 24.18 8.86 -16.84
N ALA A 575 24.44 10.11 -16.49
CA ALA A 575 25.77 10.68 -16.57
C ALA A 575 26.68 10.23 -15.40
N ARG A 576 26.11 9.76 -14.30
CA ARG A 576 26.83 9.33 -13.10
C ARG A 576 26.81 7.82 -12.88
N SER A 577 25.94 7.10 -13.59
CA SER A 577 25.88 5.64 -13.60
C SER A 577 26.70 5.08 -14.74
N TYR A 578 27.29 3.90 -14.55
CA TYR A 578 28.09 3.28 -15.59
C TYR A 578 27.97 1.76 -15.61
N LEU A 579 28.26 1.21 -16.77
CA LEU A 579 28.34 -0.21 -17.01
C LEU A 579 29.70 -0.52 -17.64
N VAL A 580 30.47 -1.40 -17.03
CA VAL A 580 31.79 -1.81 -17.51
C VAL A 580 31.81 -3.31 -17.78
N SER A 581 32.44 -3.70 -18.87
CA SER A 581 32.74 -5.10 -19.17
C SER A 581 34.13 -5.47 -18.68
N SER A 582 34.28 -6.62 -18.06
CA SER A 582 35.59 -7.17 -17.63
C SER A 582 36.50 -7.49 -18.81
N THR A 583 35.93 -7.72 -20.00
CA THR A 583 36.68 -8.00 -21.24
C THR A 583 35.96 -7.36 -22.44
N PRO A 584 36.72 -6.70 -23.35
CA PRO A 584 36.15 -6.15 -24.59
C PRO A 584 35.79 -7.23 -25.64
N LYS A 585 36.20 -8.48 -25.44
CA LYS A 585 36.04 -9.60 -26.36
C LYS A 585 35.54 -10.83 -25.63
N ALA A 586 34.54 -11.51 -26.20
CA ALA A 586 34.00 -12.74 -25.71
C ALA A 586 34.04 -13.83 -26.78
N TYR A 587 34.05 -15.09 -26.37
CA TYR A 587 33.86 -16.22 -27.27
C TYR A 587 32.39 -16.64 -27.30
N VAL A 588 31.98 -17.22 -28.43
CA VAL A 588 30.63 -17.74 -28.59
C VAL A 588 30.26 -18.68 -27.43
N SER A 589 29.10 -18.42 -26.80
CA SER A 589 28.59 -19.14 -25.62
C SER A 589 29.44 -19.05 -24.35
N GLN A 590 30.44 -18.16 -24.31
CA GLN A 590 31.18 -17.87 -23.06
C GLN A 590 30.56 -16.66 -22.36
N PRO A 591 30.36 -16.73 -21.02
CA PRO A 591 29.88 -15.61 -20.25
C PRO A 591 30.90 -14.49 -20.20
N VAL A 592 30.43 -13.26 -20.39
CA VAL A 592 31.17 -12.03 -20.16
C VAL A 592 30.65 -11.38 -18.88
N HIS A 593 31.54 -11.11 -17.95
CA HIS A 593 31.18 -10.42 -16.71
C HIS A 593 31.04 -8.92 -16.96
N LEU A 594 29.91 -8.36 -16.53
CA LEU A 594 29.67 -6.93 -16.49
C LEU A 594 29.44 -6.49 -15.05
N ALA A 595 29.94 -5.31 -14.73
CA ALA A 595 29.71 -4.64 -13.47
C ALA A 595 29.03 -3.31 -13.74
N LEU A 596 27.98 -3.00 -13.01
CA LEU A 596 27.30 -1.73 -13.04
C LEU A 596 27.49 -0.99 -11.72
N ALA A 597 27.53 0.34 -11.79
CA ALA A 597 27.35 1.20 -10.64
C ALA A 597 26.22 2.18 -10.93
N LEU A 598 25.21 2.19 -10.08
CA LEU A 598 24.05 3.01 -10.23
C LEU A 598 24.11 4.17 -9.22
N ARG A 599 23.96 5.40 -9.73
CA ARG A 599 24.07 6.63 -8.95
C ARG A 599 22.89 7.54 -9.24
N ASP A 600 22.46 8.29 -8.23
CA ASP A 600 21.47 9.35 -8.37
C ASP A 600 22.07 10.66 -8.93
N PRO A 601 21.28 11.73 -9.13
CA PRO A 601 21.78 13.03 -9.58
C PRO A 601 22.83 13.68 -8.67
N SER A 602 22.84 13.35 -7.38
CA SER A 602 23.85 13.85 -6.44
C SER A 602 25.17 13.06 -6.51
N GLY A 603 25.15 11.87 -7.11
CA GLY A 603 26.25 10.92 -7.14
C GLY A 603 26.20 9.89 -6.02
N ALA A 604 25.15 9.91 -5.18
CA ALA A 604 24.98 8.91 -4.14
C ALA A 604 24.59 7.54 -4.72
N PRO A 605 24.99 6.42 -4.06
CA PRO A 605 24.66 5.08 -4.53
C PRO A 605 23.15 4.82 -4.45
N LEU A 606 22.57 4.26 -5.50
CA LEU A 606 21.20 3.75 -5.49
C LEU A 606 21.21 2.30 -5.00
N VAL A 607 20.92 2.15 -3.73
CA VAL A 607 20.94 0.88 -2.98
C VAL A 607 19.66 0.10 -3.20
N ASN A 608 19.73 -1.24 -3.21
CA ASN A 608 18.57 -2.13 -3.35
C ASN A 608 17.63 -1.74 -4.52
N THR A 609 18.22 -1.23 -5.60
CA THR A 609 17.48 -0.76 -6.77
C THR A 609 17.47 -1.85 -7.82
N THR A 610 16.29 -2.23 -8.29
CA THR A 610 16.15 -3.18 -9.40
C THR A 610 16.53 -2.51 -10.71
N VAL A 611 17.45 -3.13 -11.42
CA VAL A 611 17.91 -2.74 -12.75
C VAL A 611 17.55 -3.82 -13.73
N THR A 612 16.71 -3.49 -14.69
CA THR A 612 16.38 -4.40 -15.79
C THR A 612 17.49 -4.36 -16.83
N VAL A 613 18.16 -5.48 -17.01
CA VAL A 613 19.18 -5.71 -18.02
C VAL A 613 18.52 -6.23 -19.29
N LEU A 614 18.66 -5.52 -20.39
CA LEU A 614 18.23 -5.95 -21.73
C LEU A 614 19.49 -6.24 -22.56
N ALA A 615 19.67 -7.48 -22.95
CA ALA A 615 20.75 -7.89 -23.84
C ALA A 615 20.19 -8.26 -25.21
N HIS A 616 20.71 -7.63 -26.27
CA HIS A 616 20.23 -7.79 -27.65
C HIS A 616 21.38 -8.10 -28.61
N ALA A 617 21.17 -9.10 -29.46
CA ALA A 617 21.99 -9.42 -30.62
C ALA A 617 21.11 -9.67 -31.84
N SER A 618 21.60 -9.37 -33.04
CA SER A 618 20.83 -9.55 -34.28
C SER A 618 20.46 -11.01 -34.53
N THR A 619 21.27 -11.95 -34.04
CA THR A 619 21.10 -13.41 -34.21
C THR A 619 21.64 -14.17 -33.01
N GLY A 620 21.20 -15.41 -32.82
CA GLY A 620 21.68 -16.32 -31.78
C GLY A 620 20.79 -16.36 -30.55
N GLN A 621 21.21 -17.17 -29.59
CA GLN A 621 20.58 -17.25 -28.27
C GLN A 621 21.37 -16.40 -27.29
N VAL A 622 20.73 -15.35 -26.79
CA VAL A 622 21.30 -14.45 -25.77
C VAL A 622 20.87 -14.94 -24.39
N LEU A 623 21.79 -14.99 -23.44
CA LEU A 623 21.55 -15.33 -22.04
C LEU A 623 22.12 -14.23 -21.15
N VAL A 624 21.42 -13.94 -20.05
CA VAL A 624 21.91 -13.14 -18.94
C VAL A 624 21.91 -14.03 -17.70
N ASP A 625 23.02 -14.03 -16.96
CA ASP A 625 23.28 -14.89 -15.77
C ASP A 625 22.93 -16.37 -15.96
N ALA A 626 23.60 -16.99 -16.92
CA ALA A 626 23.64 -18.44 -17.19
C ALA A 626 22.36 -19.28 -16.95
N ASP A 627 21.36 -18.76 -16.25
CA ASP A 627 20.10 -19.39 -15.95
C ASP A 627 19.04 -19.06 -17.00
N SER A 628 18.57 -20.07 -17.62
CA SER A 628 17.75 -20.17 -18.83
C SER A 628 16.36 -19.48 -18.77
N ALA A 629 16.00 -18.82 -17.67
CA ALA A 629 14.70 -18.15 -17.52
C ALA A 629 14.62 -16.77 -18.20
N SER A 630 15.74 -16.27 -18.73
CA SER A 630 15.88 -14.88 -19.19
C SER A 630 15.65 -14.66 -20.70
N THR A 631 15.32 -15.68 -21.48
CA THR A 631 15.18 -15.52 -22.94
C THR A 631 13.80 -15.01 -23.35
N GLN A 632 13.75 -13.87 -24.06
CA GLN A 632 12.53 -13.33 -24.68
C GLN A 632 12.43 -13.63 -26.19
N GLY A 633 12.95 -14.75 -26.63
CA GLY A 633 13.00 -15.14 -28.05
C GLY A 633 14.40 -15.00 -28.68
N PRO A 634 14.56 -15.33 -29.95
CA PRO A 634 15.85 -15.27 -30.63
C PRO A 634 16.45 -13.86 -30.59
N GLY A 635 17.68 -13.75 -30.14
CA GLY A 635 18.43 -12.50 -30.10
C GLY A 635 18.16 -11.56 -28.92
N ASN A 636 17.22 -11.90 -28.02
CA ASN A 636 16.87 -11.05 -26.89
C ASN A 636 16.87 -11.81 -25.55
N ALA A 637 17.38 -11.16 -24.51
CA ALA A 637 17.25 -11.61 -23.12
C ALA A 637 16.98 -10.44 -22.21
N GLN A 638 16.16 -10.66 -21.19
CA GLN A 638 15.88 -9.72 -20.11
C GLN A 638 16.08 -10.40 -18.77
N TYR A 639 16.71 -9.69 -17.86
CA TYR A 639 16.95 -10.15 -16.50
C TYR A 639 17.01 -8.97 -15.53
N ASP A 640 16.51 -9.13 -14.30
CA ASP A 640 16.55 -8.10 -13.29
C ASP A 640 17.66 -8.39 -12.28
N VAL A 641 18.53 -7.41 -12.05
CA VAL A 641 19.57 -7.45 -11.01
C VAL A 641 19.29 -6.37 -9.96
N VAL A 642 19.70 -6.60 -8.73
CA VAL A 642 19.49 -5.66 -7.62
C VAL A 642 20.85 -5.11 -7.18
N THR A 643 20.94 -3.80 -6.98
CA THR A 643 22.18 -3.16 -6.51
C THR A 643 22.41 -3.41 -5.01
N ASP A 644 23.66 -3.58 -4.64
CA ASP A 644 24.14 -3.75 -3.26
C ASP A 644 24.13 -2.42 -2.45
N ALA A 645 24.64 -2.47 -1.22
CA ALA A 645 24.74 -1.31 -0.33
C ALA A 645 25.66 -0.18 -0.87
N GLN A 646 26.47 -0.45 -1.87
CA GLN A 646 27.31 0.51 -2.57
C GLN A 646 26.73 0.96 -3.93
N GLY A 647 25.49 0.52 -4.24
CA GLY A 647 24.82 0.82 -5.49
C GLY A 647 25.44 0.12 -6.70
N ASN A 648 26.10 -1.01 -6.50
CA ASN A 648 26.72 -1.81 -7.55
C ASN A 648 25.98 -3.13 -7.74
N ALA A 649 26.06 -3.68 -8.95
CA ALA A 649 25.65 -5.06 -9.22
C ALA A 649 26.56 -5.67 -10.30
N ALA A 650 26.63 -6.99 -10.35
CA ALA A 650 27.38 -7.72 -11.36
C ALA A 650 26.49 -8.82 -11.95
N PHE A 651 26.65 -9.05 -13.24
CA PHE A 651 25.94 -10.09 -13.98
C PHE A 651 26.77 -10.56 -15.18
N THR A 652 26.34 -11.62 -15.83
CA THR A 652 27.00 -12.13 -17.04
C THR A 652 26.07 -12.10 -18.25
N VAL A 653 26.66 -11.92 -19.43
CA VAL A 653 25.95 -12.05 -20.72
C VAL A 653 26.69 -12.96 -21.66
N SER A 654 25.98 -13.72 -22.49
CA SER A 654 26.57 -14.55 -23.55
C SER A 654 25.67 -14.60 -24.79
N ASN A 655 26.26 -14.92 -25.95
CA ASN A 655 25.49 -15.20 -27.18
C ASN A 655 26.02 -16.48 -27.85
N SER A 656 25.15 -17.25 -28.46
CA SER A 656 25.47 -18.49 -29.17
C SER A 656 26.03 -18.25 -30.59
N VAL A 657 26.00 -17.02 -31.10
CA VAL A 657 26.48 -16.64 -32.43
C VAL A 657 27.44 -15.44 -32.32
N ALA A 658 28.44 -15.42 -33.24
CA ALA A 658 29.36 -14.31 -33.33
C ALA A 658 28.67 -13.04 -33.83
N GLY A 659 28.98 -11.90 -33.25
CA GLY A 659 28.44 -10.60 -33.60
C GLY A 659 28.38 -9.61 -32.42
N PRO A 660 27.86 -8.41 -32.63
CA PRO A 660 27.67 -7.45 -31.61
C PRO A 660 26.57 -7.90 -30.64
N LEU A 661 26.81 -7.73 -29.33
CA LEU A 661 25.87 -7.92 -28.24
C LEU A 661 25.72 -6.59 -27.51
N VAL A 662 24.54 -5.98 -27.62
CA VAL A 662 24.25 -4.69 -27.00
C VAL A 662 23.54 -4.96 -25.67
N VAL A 663 24.05 -4.38 -24.60
CA VAL A 663 23.45 -4.46 -23.27
C VAL A 663 22.97 -3.08 -22.85
N THR A 664 21.68 -3.00 -22.57
CA THR A 664 21.01 -1.77 -22.13
C THR A 664 20.46 -1.97 -20.74
N LEU A 665 20.59 -0.97 -19.89
CA LEU A 665 20.02 -0.97 -18.54
C LEU A 665 18.78 -0.09 -18.50
N LYS A 666 17.77 -0.54 -17.77
CA LYS A 666 16.60 0.26 -17.42
C LYS A 666 16.40 0.27 -15.92
N VAL A 667 15.98 1.41 -15.41
CA VAL A 667 15.55 1.59 -14.02
C VAL A 667 14.16 2.18 -14.04
N ASN A 668 13.21 1.53 -13.36
CA ASN A 668 11.78 1.92 -13.38
C ASN A 668 11.23 2.11 -14.80
N GLY A 669 11.63 1.22 -15.73
CA GLY A 669 11.21 1.28 -17.13
C GLY A 669 11.95 2.32 -17.99
N VAL A 670 12.69 3.25 -17.40
CA VAL A 670 13.44 4.29 -18.10
C VAL A 670 14.82 3.78 -18.48
N GLN A 671 15.16 3.88 -19.78
CA GLN A 671 16.48 3.51 -20.26
C GLN A 671 17.54 4.51 -19.79
N ILE A 672 18.64 4.00 -19.24
CA ILE A 672 19.81 4.78 -18.85
C ILE A 672 20.76 4.84 -20.06
N ALA A 673 20.63 5.86 -20.88
CA ALA A 673 21.34 5.99 -22.16
C ALA A 673 22.88 5.86 -22.07
N ALA A 674 23.48 6.28 -20.99
CA ALA A 674 24.95 6.22 -20.79
C ALA A 674 25.48 4.82 -20.42
N THR A 675 24.63 3.81 -20.34
CA THR A 675 24.98 2.46 -19.87
C THR A 675 24.77 1.37 -20.95
N THR A 676 25.08 1.67 -22.20
CA THR A 676 25.06 0.68 -23.28
C THR A 676 26.48 0.18 -23.56
N VAL A 677 26.71 -1.13 -23.51
CA VAL A 677 27.98 -1.79 -23.81
C VAL A 677 27.85 -2.71 -25.00
N MET A 678 28.80 -2.60 -25.94
CA MET A 678 28.89 -3.54 -27.06
C MET A 678 29.95 -4.60 -26.78
N VAL A 679 29.55 -5.84 -26.76
CA VAL A 679 30.45 -7.00 -26.60
C VAL A 679 30.63 -7.68 -27.95
N ARG A 680 31.89 -7.90 -28.37
CA ARG A 680 32.24 -8.65 -29.55
C ARG A 680 32.32 -10.15 -29.24
N VAL A 681 31.63 -10.98 -29.98
CA VAL A 681 31.65 -12.43 -29.84
C VAL A 681 32.50 -13.05 -30.99
N ILE A 682 33.46 -13.88 -30.62
CA ILE A 682 34.41 -14.51 -31.58
C ILE A 682 33.89 -15.88 -32.01
N PRO A 683 34.08 -16.30 -33.31
CA PRO A 683 33.65 -17.62 -33.79
C PRO A 683 34.25 -18.79 -32.97
N LEU A 684 33.51 -19.89 -32.88
CA LEU A 684 33.93 -21.12 -32.21
C LEU A 684 35.22 -21.72 -32.73
N SER A 685 35.52 -21.52 -34.01
CA SER A 685 36.75 -22.00 -34.68
C SER A 685 38.04 -21.41 -34.08
N GLN A 686 37.94 -20.29 -33.39
CA GLN A 686 39.07 -19.59 -32.73
C GLN A 686 39.15 -19.82 -31.23
N GLN A 687 38.37 -20.74 -30.70
CA GLN A 687 38.31 -21.01 -29.27
C GLN A 687 38.97 -22.32 -28.89
N VAL A 688 39.54 -22.41 -27.69
CA VAL A 688 39.85 -23.68 -27.05
C VAL A 688 38.56 -24.41 -26.68
N PRO A 689 38.54 -25.76 -26.63
CA PRO A 689 37.33 -26.47 -26.26
C PRO A 689 36.82 -26.13 -24.87
N LEU A 690 35.52 -26.31 -24.65
CA LEU A 690 34.92 -26.26 -23.31
C LEU A 690 35.36 -27.45 -22.46
N THR A 691 35.38 -27.28 -21.15
CA THR A 691 35.67 -28.37 -20.22
C THR A 691 34.65 -29.49 -20.39
N PRO A 692 35.09 -30.73 -20.65
CA PRO A 692 34.17 -31.85 -20.83
C PRO A 692 33.54 -32.24 -19.47
N VAL A 693 32.31 -32.79 -19.51
CA VAL A 693 31.56 -33.18 -18.30
C VAL A 693 31.66 -34.69 -18.11
N ILE A 694 32.22 -35.10 -16.98
CA ILE A 694 32.20 -36.48 -16.53
C ILE A 694 30.81 -36.78 -15.93
N THR A 695 30.02 -37.64 -16.55
CA THR A 695 28.69 -38.04 -16.08
C THR A 695 28.76 -39.24 -15.11
N SER A 696 29.73 -40.10 -15.30
CA SER A 696 30.03 -41.15 -14.34
C SER A 696 31.49 -41.59 -14.45
N ALA A 697 32.05 -42.14 -13.38
CA ALA A 697 33.35 -42.83 -13.37
C ALA A 697 33.27 -44.05 -12.45
N VAL A 698 33.58 -45.20 -12.99
CA VAL A 698 33.44 -46.50 -12.27
C VAL A 698 34.76 -47.27 -12.31
N ALA A 699 35.25 -47.62 -11.14
CA ALA A 699 36.43 -48.47 -11.00
C ALA A 699 36.09 -49.94 -11.28
N ARG A 700 37.00 -50.64 -12.00
CA ARG A 700 36.96 -52.04 -12.30
C ARG A 700 38.30 -52.72 -11.95
N SER A 701 38.46 -54.02 -12.25
CA SER A 701 39.76 -54.69 -12.08
C SER A 701 40.76 -54.03 -13.03
N GLN A 702 41.83 -53.45 -12.44
CA GLN A 702 42.90 -52.76 -13.17
C GLN A 702 42.51 -51.73 -14.23
N SER A 703 41.27 -51.21 -14.10
CA SER A 703 40.77 -50.17 -15.03
C SER A 703 39.74 -49.25 -14.43
N ILE A 704 39.53 -48.11 -15.05
CA ILE A 704 38.46 -47.18 -14.75
C ILE A 704 37.69 -46.87 -16.05
N VAL A 705 36.38 -46.93 -15.97
CA VAL A 705 35.49 -46.55 -17.06
C VAL A 705 34.90 -45.21 -16.77
N VAL A 706 35.12 -44.20 -17.61
CA VAL A 706 34.60 -42.87 -17.52
C VAL A 706 33.56 -42.65 -18.63
N THR A 707 32.35 -42.22 -18.23
CA THR A 707 31.32 -41.79 -19.18
C THR A 707 31.33 -40.27 -19.27
N VAL A 708 31.32 -39.76 -20.48
CA VAL A 708 31.42 -38.35 -20.78
C VAL A 708 30.15 -37.90 -21.48
N ARG A 709 29.65 -36.71 -21.16
CA ARG A 709 28.54 -36.15 -21.93
C ARG A 709 29.01 -35.81 -23.35
N ALA A 710 28.25 -36.25 -24.35
CA ALA A 710 28.51 -35.91 -25.75
C ALA A 710 28.58 -34.36 -25.91
N HIS A 711 29.50 -33.91 -26.76
CA HIS A 711 29.61 -32.49 -27.10
C HIS A 711 28.34 -32.04 -27.80
N ARG A 712 27.75 -30.92 -27.35
CA ARG A 712 26.58 -30.33 -28.00
C ARG A 712 26.98 -29.59 -29.27
N ALA A 713 26.05 -29.49 -30.23
CA ALA A 713 26.16 -28.53 -31.30
C ALA A 713 26.40 -27.14 -30.69
N ASN A 714 27.20 -26.30 -31.29
CA ASN A 714 27.63 -24.99 -30.82
C ASN A 714 28.72 -24.99 -29.70
N THR A 715 29.51 -26.06 -29.58
CA THR A 715 30.76 -26.06 -28.83
C THR A 715 31.97 -25.94 -29.77
N PRO A 716 33.13 -25.38 -29.33
CA PRO A 716 34.36 -25.41 -30.15
C PRO A 716 34.68 -26.82 -30.59
N PHE A 717 35.05 -26.95 -31.87
CA PHE A 717 35.34 -28.27 -32.46
C PHE A 717 36.41 -29.00 -31.66
N VAL A 718 36.09 -30.21 -31.17
CA VAL A 718 36.99 -31.04 -30.37
C VAL A 718 37.63 -32.08 -31.28
N VAL A 719 38.95 -32.15 -31.23
CA VAL A 719 39.74 -33.16 -32.02
C VAL A 719 39.98 -34.41 -31.18
N ALA A 720 40.20 -34.24 -29.86
CA ALA A 720 40.45 -35.34 -28.96
C ALA A 720 39.99 -35.03 -27.55
N LEU A 721 39.60 -36.06 -26.79
CA LEU A 721 39.50 -36.08 -25.35
C LEU A 721 40.82 -36.56 -24.78
N GLN A 722 41.28 -35.93 -23.70
CA GLN A 722 42.54 -36.34 -23.04
C GLN A 722 42.27 -36.65 -21.56
N VAL A 723 42.79 -37.81 -21.12
CA VAL A 723 42.60 -38.31 -19.76
C VAL A 723 43.96 -38.47 -19.07
N SER A 724 43.99 -38.05 -17.82
CA SER A 724 45.13 -38.27 -16.91
C SER A 724 44.64 -38.90 -15.59
N VAL A 725 45.47 -39.77 -15.02
CA VAL A 725 45.26 -40.42 -13.70
C VAL A 725 46.38 -40.12 -12.70
N ASP A 726 47.35 -39.32 -13.09
CA ASP A 726 48.55 -38.96 -12.32
C ASP A 726 48.59 -37.47 -11.96
N GLY A 727 47.43 -36.84 -11.83
CA GLY A 727 47.29 -35.44 -11.50
C GLY A 727 47.59 -34.45 -12.64
N GLY A 728 47.51 -34.92 -13.89
CA GLY A 728 47.75 -34.10 -15.08
C GLY A 728 49.19 -34.08 -15.57
N ARG A 729 50.03 -34.98 -15.06
CA ARG A 729 51.44 -35.10 -15.50
C ARG A 729 51.55 -35.78 -16.87
N THR A 730 50.76 -36.85 -17.07
CA THR A 730 50.67 -37.51 -18.38
C THR A 730 49.22 -37.53 -18.86
N TRP A 731 49.05 -37.46 -20.21
CA TRP A 731 47.74 -37.40 -20.85
C TRP A 731 47.61 -38.41 -21.97
N HIS A 732 46.60 -39.29 -21.91
CA HIS A 732 46.26 -40.23 -22.96
C HIS A 732 45.08 -39.68 -23.76
N SER A 733 45.21 -39.73 -25.11
CA SER A 733 44.22 -39.17 -26.01
C SER A 733 43.22 -40.26 -26.46
N TYR A 734 41.93 -39.85 -26.53
CA TYR A 734 40.83 -40.65 -27.04
C TYR A 734 40.11 -39.86 -28.15
N PRO A 735 39.47 -40.54 -29.12
CA PRO A 735 38.66 -39.85 -30.12
C PRO A 735 37.60 -38.94 -29.51
N ALA A 736 37.38 -37.77 -30.11
CA ALA A 736 36.41 -36.78 -29.59
C ALA A 736 34.96 -37.29 -29.55
N ARG A 737 34.63 -38.31 -30.37
CA ARG A 737 33.31 -38.96 -30.44
C ARG A 737 33.01 -39.94 -29.30
N ASP A 738 34.01 -40.33 -28.57
CA ASP A 738 33.90 -41.39 -27.56
C ASP A 738 33.19 -40.81 -26.29
N THR A 739 32.04 -41.37 -26.00
CA THR A 739 31.28 -41.03 -24.78
C THR A 739 31.60 -41.95 -23.61
N ARG A 740 32.36 -43.01 -23.86
CA ARG A 740 32.78 -44.01 -22.89
C ARG A 740 34.27 -44.30 -23.06
N LEU A 741 35.07 -43.85 -22.10
CA LEU A 741 36.52 -43.98 -22.08
C LEU A 741 36.93 -45.09 -21.13
N VAL A 742 37.78 -46.04 -21.56
CA VAL A 742 38.31 -47.10 -20.73
C VAL A 742 39.81 -46.85 -20.46
N ILE A 743 40.14 -46.60 -19.24
CA ILE A 743 41.54 -46.38 -18.77
C ILE A 743 42.02 -47.68 -18.18
N GLY A 744 42.81 -48.42 -18.93
CA GLY A 744 43.37 -49.71 -18.50
C GLY A 744 44.75 -49.60 -17.93
N HIS A 745 45.34 -50.81 -17.59
CA HIS A 745 46.69 -50.97 -17.08
C HIS A 745 46.95 -50.26 -15.74
N LEU A 746 45.91 -50.08 -14.94
CA LEU A 746 46.01 -49.48 -13.60
C LEU A 746 46.39 -50.53 -12.55
N LYS A 747 47.10 -50.09 -11.51
CA LYS A 747 47.40 -50.99 -10.36
C LYS A 747 46.09 -51.26 -9.62
N GLY A 748 45.85 -52.55 -9.30
CA GLY A 748 44.73 -53.00 -8.48
C GLY A 748 44.81 -52.40 -7.05
N ARG A 749 43.68 -52.20 -6.37
CA ARG A 749 43.56 -51.63 -5.02
C ARG A 749 44.24 -50.26 -4.84
N THR A 750 44.36 -49.52 -5.92
CA THR A 750 45.02 -48.20 -5.94
C THR A 750 44.01 -47.09 -6.17
N ALA A 751 44.17 -46.00 -5.43
CA ALA A 751 43.28 -44.83 -5.56
C ALA A 751 43.74 -43.91 -6.70
N TYR A 752 42.77 -43.54 -7.52
CA TYR A 752 42.96 -42.61 -8.67
C TYR A 752 41.93 -41.52 -8.65
N VAL A 753 42.33 -40.35 -9.17
CA VAL A 753 41.42 -39.29 -9.57
C VAL A 753 41.60 -39.11 -11.08
N VAL A 754 40.54 -39.21 -11.83
CA VAL A 754 40.58 -39.03 -13.27
C VAL A 754 40.43 -37.56 -13.61
N HIS A 755 41.40 -37.02 -14.35
CA HIS A 755 41.33 -35.71 -14.95
C HIS A 755 40.98 -35.86 -16.43
N LEU A 756 40.03 -35.08 -16.92
CA LEU A 756 39.55 -35.10 -18.31
C LEU A 756 39.57 -33.70 -18.90
N ARG A 757 40.18 -33.52 -20.08
CA ARG A 757 40.12 -32.25 -20.84
C ARG A 757 39.87 -32.54 -22.32
N ALA A 758 39.38 -31.51 -23.04
CA ALA A 758 39.21 -31.55 -24.47
C ALA A 758 40.33 -30.80 -25.16
N LYS A 759 40.70 -31.20 -26.40
CA LYS A 759 41.75 -30.56 -27.21
C LYS A 759 41.24 -30.31 -28.60
N ASN A 760 41.64 -29.16 -29.18
CA ASN A 760 41.49 -28.84 -30.61
C ASN A 760 42.80 -28.21 -31.15
N GLY A 761 42.75 -27.63 -32.34
CA GLY A 761 43.88 -26.95 -32.97
C GLY A 761 44.34 -25.66 -32.27
N VAL A 762 43.47 -25.07 -31.46
CA VAL A 762 43.76 -23.81 -30.74
C VAL A 762 44.42 -24.11 -29.39
N GLY A 763 44.03 -25.21 -28.70
CA GLY A 763 44.59 -25.55 -27.41
C GLY A 763 43.78 -26.62 -26.66
N THR A 764 43.95 -26.68 -25.35
CA THR A 764 43.25 -27.59 -24.45
C THR A 764 42.33 -26.82 -23.48
N SER A 765 41.17 -27.41 -23.16
CA SER A 765 40.28 -26.90 -22.10
C SER A 765 40.90 -27.02 -20.71
N PRO A 766 40.35 -26.36 -19.69
CA PRO A 766 40.51 -26.75 -18.30
C PRO A 766 40.08 -28.21 -18.09
N SER A 767 40.60 -28.87 -17.05
CA SER A 767 40.26 -30.27 -16.79
C SER A 767 39.11 -30.43 -15.81
N ALA A 768 38.13 -31.28 -16.15
CA ALA A 768 37.17 -31.82 -15.20
C ALA A 768 37.86 -32.94 -14.34
N ARG A 769 37.37 -33.17 -13.14
CA ARG A 769 37.89 -34.21 -12.21
C ARG A 769 36.76 -35.14 -11.77
N SER A 770 37.10 -36.45 -11.66
CA SER A 770 36.21 -37.40 -11.02
C SER A 770 36.31 -37.32 -9.48
N ALA A 771 35.40 -37.97 -8.78
CA ALA A 771 35.64 -38.37 -7.40
C ALA A 771 36.82 -39.34 -7.32
N ARG A 772 37.40 -39.53 -6.13
CA ARG A 772 38.44 -40.52 -5.88
C ARG A 772 37.90 -41.92 -6.04
N LEU A 773 38.49 -42.73 -6.90
CA LEU A 773 38.10 -44.09 -7.22
C LEU A 773 39.20 -45.08 -6.79
N ILE A 774 38.83 -46.24 -6.29
CA ILE A 774 39.78 -47.31 -5.95
C ILE A 774 39.53 -48.49 -6.91
N THR A 775 40.56 -48.87 -7.70
CA THR A 775 40.51 -50.04 -8.59
C THR A 775 40.26 -51.32 -7.83
N LEU A 776 39.52 -52.24 -8.42
CA LEU A 776 39.28 -53.56 -7.85
C LEU A 776 40.51 -54.44 -8.04
N ARG A 777 40.53 -55.63 -7.39
CA ARG A 777 41.61 -56.64 -7.55
C ARG A 777 41.78 -57.04 -9.01
#